data_9a9a16df31ff08e7fe12b6e215efce72
#
_entry.id   9a9a16df31ff08e7fe12b6e215efce72
#
_cell.length_a   1.000
_cell.length_b   1.000
_cell.length_c   1.000
_cell.angle_alpha   90.00
_cell.angle_beta   90.00
_cell.angle_gamma   90.00
#
_symmetry.space_group_name_H-M   'P 1'
#
loop_
_entity.id
_entity.type
_entity.pdbx_description
1 polymer ?
#
loop_
_entity_poly.entity_id
_entity_poly.type
_entity_poly.pdbx_seq_one_letter_code
_entity_poly.pdbx_strand_id
1 'polypeptide(L)'
;MAIKKSELYSSLWAGADSLRGGMDASEYKNYVLNLLFLKYISDKARNDAKNNTYSAIEVPQGCFYEDILALEGDKEIGDKLNKIIAEIAERNDLKGVIDSVDFNDNTKLGEGKAMIDALSNLVKIFADLSLGAHGALDDDLLGDAYEYLMRHFASESGKSKGQFYTPSEVSLLLSLLLGIDENTRQDKSIYDPTCGSGSLLLKASSLAGKNGLTIYGQEKDISTTALCRMNMILHNSADADIAKGGSSTLSNPFFIKNGMLQAFDYVVANPPFSLKNWTDGLSIDPKSKQVINDSFNRFEDGTPPEKNGDFAFLLHIIKSLKDTGKGAVILPHGVLFRGNAEGAIRKNLLTKGYIKGVIGLAPNLFYGTSIPACVIVLDKENACARKGVFMIDASKDFKKDGNKNRLREQDVQKMIDTFNALKEISHYSKMVSLEEISANDYNLNIARYIAAKQESEKDLFALINSHKASYLPKNEIKAYAPYFQVFKGLKNTLFKRSDKEGYYALKIECENIKDLITQSSEFQAFHASVLNAFDRLNLFETFDHLEPGFNPKTLIESVCSKVLKEFEKVEILDKYGVYQLFKDYYNEVLQDDWFLLSFNDFLSAKELRKLNPLKDKNKKANYLEEPDFVIQKTYYKSDLIPKNLIKQRFFEKEAKELEKLENALNEKEADFEEFIEEHSSEEGLFYELKINESVLKKELKNATDLEDKRNPKNRFRIARS
;
A
#
# COMPACT_ATOMS: atom_id res chain seq x y z
N MET A 1 -8.58 -22.63 -12.30
CA MET A 1 -8.13 -22.50 -10.89
C MET A 1 -7.95 -21.02 -10.58
N ALA A 2 -8.25 -20.60 -9.38
CA ALA A 2 -7.99 -19.24 -8.94
C ALA A 2 -6.47 -18.99 -8.87
N ILE A 3 -6.00 -17.85 -9.38
CA ILE A 3 -4.59 -17.44 -9.34
C ILE A 3 -4.37 -16.73 -8.01
N LYS A 4 -3.28 -17.05 -7.30
CA LYS A 4 -2.88 -16.32 -6.09
C LYS A 4 -2.46 -14.90 -6.44
N LYS A 5 -2.70 -13.93 -5.54
CA LYS A 5 -2.24 -12.55 -5.72
C LYS A 5 -0.73 -12.47 -5.89
N SER A 6 0.02 -13.26 -5.13
CA SER A 6 1.47 -13.34 -5.22
C SER A 6 1.97 -13.82 -6.59
N GLU A 7 1.29 -14.79 -7.21
CA GLU A 7 1.62 -15.27 -8.57
C GLU A 7 1.36 -14.19 -9.62
N LEU A 8 0.22 -13.49 -9.52
CA LEU A 8 -0.11 -12.38 -10.42
C LEU A 8 0.95 -11.28 -10.33
N TYR A 9 1.30 -10.86 -9.12
CA TYR A 9 2.31 -9.80 -8.91
C TYR A 9 3.68 -10.21 -9.45
N SER A 10 4.09 -11.47 -9.28
CA SER A 10 5.34 -11.99 -9.84
C SER A 10 5.35 -11.97 -11.37
N SER A 11 4.22 -12.33 -12.01
CA SER A 11 4.07 -12.29 -13.47
C SER A 11 4.12 -10.87 -14.01
N LEU A 12 3.48 -9.92 -13.32
CA LEU A 12 3.50 -8.50 -13.68
C LEU A 12 4.91 -7.92 -13.59
N TRP A 13 5.66 -8.31 -12.55
CA TRP A 13 7.03 -7.87 -12.38
C TRP A 13 7.95 -8.44 -13.46
N ALA A 14 7.80 -9.71 -13.81
CA ALA A 14 8.53 -10.33 -14.90
C ALA A 14 8.26 -9.62 -16.24
N GLY A 15 7.01 -9.16 -16.47
CA GLY A 15 6.64 -8.32 -17.62
C GLY A 15 7.39 -7.00 -17.64
N ALA A 16 7.44 -6.31 -16.51
CA ALA A 16 8.17 -5.06 -16.38
C ALA A 16 9.68 -5.25 -16.60
N ASP A 17 10.26 -6.29 -16.01
CA ASP A 17 11.70 -6.60 -16.15
C ASP A 17 12.10 -6.94 -17.61
N SER A 18 11.20 -7.52 -18.40
CA SER A 18 11.48 -7.85 -19.79
C SER A 18 11.71 -6.62 -20.68
N LEU A 19 11.21 -5.45 -20.26
CA LEU A 19 11.38 -4.16 -20.96
C LEU A 19 12.43 -3.26 -20.29
N ARG A 20 12.92 -3.64 -19.10
CA ARG A 20 13.94 -2.88 -18.35
C ARG A 20 15.26 -2.91 -19.10
N GLY A 21 15.84 -1.74 -19.32
CA GLY A 21 17.12 -1.56 -20.02
C GLY A 21 17.02 -0.88 -21.40
N GLY A 22 15.81 -0.83 -21.99
CA GLY A 22 15.55 -0.10 -23.24
C GLY A 22 14.84 1.23 -23.05
N MET A 23 14.08 1.39 -21.95
CA MET A 23 13.28 2.61 -21.71
C MET A 23 13.09 2.90 -20.20
N ASP A 24 12.68 4.13 -19.89
CA ASP A 24 12.38 4.59 -18.53
C ASP A 24 11.11 3.89 -17.97
N ALA A 25 11.06 3.70 -16.66
CA ALA A 25 9.89 3.11 -15.98
C ALA A 25 8.58 3.85 -16.24
N SER A 26 8.65 5.15 -16.46
CA SER A 26 7.48 5.96 -16.83
C SER A 26 6.92 5.63 -18.21
N GLU A 27 7.69 4.99 -19.06
CA GLU A 27 7.32 4.64 -20.43
C GLU A 27 6.90 3.18 -20.57
N TYR A 28 7.70 2.22 -20.07
CA TYR A 28 7.35 0.79 -20.23
C TYR A 28 6.11 0.37 -19.47
N LYS A 29 5.73 1.09 -18.40
CA LYS A 29 4.47 0.86 -17.69
C LYS A 29 3.26 0.83 -18.62
N ASN A 30 3.23 1.72 -19.62
CA ASN A 30 2.09 1.84 -20.52
C ASN A 30 1.96 0.59 -21.42
N TYR A 31 3.07 -0.02 -21.84
CA TYR A 31 3.08 -1.27 -22.60
C TYR A 31 2.55 -2.43 -21.76
N VAL A 32 3.05 -2.56 -20.52
CA VAL A 32 2.64 -3.62 -19.58
C VAL A 32 1.15 -3.48 -19.24
N LEU A 33 0.70 -2.27 -18.89
CA LEU A 33 -0.70 -2.01 -18.51
C LEU A 33 -1.67 -2.23 -19.67
N ASN A 34 -1.29 -1.85 -20.91
CA ASN A 34 -2.13 -2.10 -22.07
C ASN A 34 -2.30 -3.60 -22.34
N LEU A 35 -1.23 -4.42 -22.30
CA LEU A 35 -1.36 -5.85 -22.49
C LEU A 35 -2.11 -6.55 -21.36
N LEU A 36 -1.93 -6.11 -20.12
CA LEU A 36 -2.74 -6.59 -19.00
C LEU A 36 -4.23 -6.29 -19.23
N PHE A 37 -4.53 -5.06 -19.66
CA PHE A 37 -5.90 -4.65 -19.97
C PHE A 37 -6.50 -5.48 -21.11
N LEU A 38 -5.76 -5.69 -22.21
CA LEU A 38 -6.21 -6.53 -23.34
C LEU A 38 -6.46 -7.97 -22.91
N LYS A 39 -5.59 -8.53 -22.06
CA LYS A 39 -5.80 -9.87 -21.50
C LYS A 39 -7.08 -9.93 -20.69
N TYR A 40 -7.31 -8.94 -19.82
CA TYR A 40 -8.51 -8.87 -18.99
C TYR A 40 -9.80 -8.79 -19.81
N ILE A 41 -9.88 -7.84 -20.75
CA ILE A 41 -11.11 -7.67 -21.55
C ILE A 41 -11.40 -8.91 -22.41
N SER A 42 -10.36 -9.56 -22.93
CA SER A 42 -10.46 -10.81 -23.69
C SER A 42 -11.02 -11.93 -22.80
N ASP A 43 -10.46 -12.16 -21.62
CA ASP A 43 -10.91 -13.18 -20.69
C ASP A 43 -12.32 -12.90 -20.18
N LYS A 44 -12.62 -11.64 -19.87
CA LYS A 44 -13.96 -11.20 -19.43
C LYS A 44 -15.01 -11.43 -20.51
N ALA A 45 -14.76 -11.00 -21.73
CA ALA A 45 -15.69 -11.18 -22.84
C ALA A 45 -15.99 -12.67 -23.09
N ARG A 46 -14.98 -13.54 -22.98
CA ARG A 46 -15.17 -14.99 -23.09
C ARG A 46 -16.00 -15.57 -21.95
N ASN A 47 -15.73 -15.12 -20.72
CA ASN A 47 -16.48 -15.57 -19.55
C ASN A 47 -17.93 -15.07 -19.58
N ASP A 48 -18.16 -13.82 -19.95
CA ASP A 48 -19.48 -13.23 -20.09
C ASP A 48 -20.30 -13.98 -21.18
N ALA A 49 -19.67 -14.28 -22.31
CA ALA A 49 -20.32 -15.09 -23.39
C ALA A 49 -20.64 -16.50 -22.91
N LYS A 50 -19.76 -17.15 -22.13
CA LYS A 50 -20.01 -18.49 -21.58
C LYS A 50 -21.16 -18.51 -20.57
N ASN A 51 -21.31 -17.44 -19.80
CA ASN A 51 -22.34 -17.33 -18.77
C ASN A 51 -23.64 -16.65 -19.27
N ASN A 52 -23.72 -16.26 -20.55
CA ASN A 52 -24.81 -15.48 -21.13
C ASN A 52 -25.06 -14.14 -20.36
N THR A 53 -24.02 -13.53 -19.89
CA THR A 53 -24.06 -12.21 -19.23
C THR A 53 -23.70 -11.11 -20.22
N TYR A 54 -24.25 -9.91 -19.98
CA TYR A 54 -23.92 -8.74 -20.81
C TYR A 54 -22.47 -8.29 -20.54
N SER A 55 -21.70 -8.14 -21.62
CA SER A 55 -20.35 -7.56 -21.54
C SER A 55 -20.40 -6.07 -21.84
N ALA A 56 -19.84 -5.25 -20.95
CA ALA A 56 -19.71 -3.80 -21.17
C ALA A 56 -18.67 -3.46 -22.25
N ILE A 57 -17.82 -4.42 -22.65
CA ILE A 57 -16.76 -4.25 -23.65
C ILE A 57 -16.91 -5.34 -24.72
N GLU A 58 -16.94 -4.91 -25.99
CA GLU A 58 -16.96 -5.78 -27.17
C GLU A 58 -15.53 -6.08 -27.61
N VAL A 59 -15.14 -7.35 -27.67
CA VAL A 59 -13.89 -7.78 -28.28
C VAL A 59 -14.19 -8.35 -29.66
N PRO A 60 -13.75 -7.68 -30.75
CA PRO A 60 -13.98 -8.17 -32.12
C PRO A 60 -13.35 -9.54 -32.37
N GLN A 61 -13.90 -10.26 -33.34
CA GLN A 61 -13.30 -11.54 -33.78
C GLN A 61 -11.91 -11.29 -34.38
N GLY A 62 -10.90 -12.08 -33.95
CA GLY A 62 -9.52 -11.87 -34.32
C GLY A 62 -8.74 -10.87 -33.43
N CYS A 63 -9.39 -10.35 -32.38
CA CYS A 63 -8.79 -9.42 -31.42
C CYS A 63 -8.71 -9.96 -29.99
N PHE A 64 -9.00 -11.25 -29.81
CA PHE A 64 -8.85 -11.90 -28.50
C PHE A 64 -7.38 -12.11 -28.14
N TYR A 65 -7.09 -12.35 -26.87
CA TYR A 65 -5.71 -12.51 -26.42
C TYR A 65 -5.01 -13.71 -27.07
N GLU A 66 -5.74 -14.75 -27.42
CA GLU A 66 -5.20 -15.89 -28.19
C GLU A 66 -4.72 -15.49 -29.57
N ASP A 67 -5.40 -14.51 -30.22
CA ASP A 67 -4.96 -13.96 -31.51
C ASP A 67 -3.67 -13.15 -31.35
N ILE A 68 -3.56 -12.39 -30.25
CA ILE A 68 -2.36 -11.67 -29.86
C ILE A 68 -1.19 -12.65 -29.61
N LEU A 69 -1.45 -13.75 -28.88
CA LEU A 69 -0.45 -14.78 -28.60
C LEU A 69 0.05 -15.47 -29.89
N ALA A 70 -0.82 -15.62 -30.88
CA ALA A 70 -0.45 -16.20 -32.18
C ALA A 70 0.55 -15.34 -32.98
N LEU A 71 0.75 -14.06 -32.59
CA LEU A 71 1.75 -13.17 -33.19
C LEU A 71 3.17 -13.40 -32.66
N GLU A 72 3.39 -14.36 -31.77
CA GLU A 72 4.71 -14.71 -31.24
C GLU A 72 5.71 -14.97 -32.36
N GLY A 73 6.82 -14.24 -32.36
CA GLY A 73 7.89 -14.36 -33.37
C GLY A 73 7.55 -13.76 -34.72
N ASP A 74 6.38 -13.16 -34.91
CA ASP A 74 6.00 -12.49 -36.15
C ASP A 74 6.85 -11.22 -36.36
N LYS A 75 7.33 -11.01 -37.57
CA LYS A 75 8.17 -9.85 -37.91
C LYS A 75 7.42 -8.53 -37.83
N GLU A 76 6.12 -8.56 -37.96
CA GLU A 76 5.22 -7.41 -37.95
C GLU A 76 4.40 -7.34 -36.63
N ILE A 77 4.88 -7.99 -35.55
CA ILE A 77 4.15 -8.12 -34.29
C ILE A 77 3.69 -6.74 -33.75
N GLY A 78 4.54 -5.70 -33.81
CA GLY A 78 4.20 -4.36 -33.34
C GLY A 78 3.05 -3.73 -34.13
N ASP A 79 3.11 -3.78 -35.47
CA ASP A 79 2.04 -3.27 -36.34
C ASP A 79 0.72 -4.00 -36.15
N LYS A 80 0.78 -5.32 -35.98
CA LYS A 80 -0.42 -6.14 -35.79
C LYS A 80 -1.05 -5.90 -34.43
N LEU A 81 -0.23 -5.73 -33.38
CA LEU A 81 -0.72 -5.30 -32.07
C LEU A 81 -1.41 -3.95 -32.13
N ASN A 82 -0.80 -2.95 -32.76
CA ASN A 82 -1.41 -1.64 -32.96
C ASN A 82 -2.77 -1.71 -33.67
N LYS A 83 -2.91 -2.56 -34.69
CA LYS A 83 -4.17 -2.76 -35.41
C LYS A 83 -5.26 -3.37 -34.53
N ILE A 84 -4.93 -4.43 -33.77
CA ILE A 84 -5.85 -5.08 -32.83
C ILE A 84 -6.32 -4.07 -31.78
N ILE A 85 -5.38 -3.30 -31.21
CA ILE A 85 -5.68 -2.28 -30.20
C ILE A 85 -6.60 -1.18 -30.76
N ALA A 86 -6.30 -0.70 -31.98
CA ALA A 86 -7.12 0.33 -32.62
C ALA A 86 -8.55 -0.16 -32.91
N GLU A 87 -8.73 -1.42 -33.33
CA GLU A 87 -10.03 -2.00 -33.58
C GLU A 87 -10.85 -2.15 -32.28
N ILE A 88 -10.25 -2.63 -31.19
CA ILE A 88 -10.89 -2.68 -29.87
C ILE A 88 -11.25 -1.27 -29.40
N ALA A 89 -10.34 -0.30 -29.57
CA ALA A 89 -10.56 1.08 -29.17
C ALA A 89 -11.73 1.73 -29.89
N GLU A 90 -11.86 1.51 -31.20
CA GLU A 90 -12.94 2.06 -32.01
C GLU A 90 -14.33 1.49 -31.64
N ARG A 91 -14.39 0.17 -31.38
CA ARG A 91 -15.62 -0.53 -30.98
C ARG A 91 -16.18 -0.11 -29.62
N ASN A 92 -15.31 0.32 -28.73
CA ASN A 92 -15.65 0.56 -27.32
C ASN A 92 -15.55 2.03 -26.90
N ASP A 93 -15.42 2.97 -27.81
CA ASP A 93 -15.17 4.40 -27.51
C ASP A 93 -13.93 4.63 -26.58
N LEU A 94 -12.92 3.76 -26.77
CA LEU A 94 -11.65 3.82 -26.03
C LEU A 94 -10.52 4.45 -26.84
N LYS A 95 -10.85 5.15 -27.90
CA LYS A 95 -9.90 5.85 -28.74
C LYS A 95 -9.16 6.96 -27.95
N GLY A 96 -7.84 7.00 -28.04
CA GLY A 96 -6.99 7.84 -27.20
C GLY A 96 -6.81 7.31 -25.77
N VAL A 97 -7.36 6.14 -25.46
CA VAL A 97 -7.20 5.48 -24.14
C VAL A 97 -6.19 4.33 -24.23
N ILE A 98 -6.51 3.30 -25.00
CA ILE A 98 -5.66 2.11 -25.11
C ILE A 98 -4.71 2.18 -26.33
N ASP A 99 -5.03 2.98 -27.32
CA ASP A 99 -4.23 3.18 -28.55
C ASP A 99 -3.23 4.34 -28.45
N SER A 100 -2.95 4.81 -27.23
CA SER A 100 -1.98 5.89 -26.96
C SER A 100 -0.53 5.42 -27.01
N VAL A 101 -0.28 4.10 -27.05
CA VAL A 101 1.04 3.47 -27.06
C VAL A 101 1.30 2.85 -28.41
N ASP A 102 2.46 3.16 -28.99
CA ASP A 102 2.90 2.57 -30.26
C ASP A 102 3.80 1.34 -30.00
N PHE A 103 3.28 0.14 -30.29
CA PHE A 103 4.01 -1.13 -30.17
C PHE A 103 5.02 -1.33 -31.29
N ASN A 104 5.12 -0.41 -32.25
CA ASN A 104 6.12 -0.41 -33.34
C ASN A 104 7.16 0.72 -33.20
N ASP A 105 7.29 1.31 -32.01
CA ASP A 105 8.26 2.37 -31.73
C ASP A 105 9.67 1.80 -31.58
N ASN A 106 10.46 1.88 -32.65
CA ASN A 106 11.85 1.41 -32.69
C ASN A 106 12.78 2.13 -31.70
N THR A 107 12.45 3.37 -31.34
CA THR A 107 13.28 4.15 -30.41
C THR A 107 13.17 3.66 -28.98
N LYS A 108 12.06 3.02 -28.63
CA LYS A 108 11.76 2.50 -27.30
C LYS A 108 11.93 1.00 -27.16
N LEU A 109 11.48 0.24 -28.17
CA LEU A 109 11.45 -1.22 -28.14
C LEU A 109 12.67 -1.86 -28.82
N GLY A 110 13.54 -1.05 -29.44
CA GLY A 110 14.65 -1.53 -30.26
C GLY A 110 14.24 -1.90 -31.69
N GLU A 111 15.14 -2.34 -32.49
CA GLU A 111 14.92 -2.65 -33.90
C GLU A 111 15.00 -4.15 -34.22
N GLY A 112 14.23 -4.57 -35.20
CA GLY A 112 14.28 -5.89 -35.78
C GLY A 112 14.05 -7.01 -34.77
N LYS A 113 15.00 -7.92 -34.60
CA LYS A 113 14.87 -9.09 -33.74
C LYS A 113 14.68 -8.71 -32.26
N ALA A 114 15.34 -7.66 -31.79
CA ALA A 114 15.24 -7.24 -30.37
C ALA A 114 13.81 -6.85 -29.99
N MET A 115 13.14 -6.08 -30.85
CA MET A 115 11.73 -5.70 -30.66
C MET A 115 10.80 -6.93 -30.71
N ILE A 116 11.02 -7.82 -31.68
CA ILE A 116 10.21 -9.04 -31.82
C ILE A 116 10.34 -9.91 -30.57
N ASP A 117 11.57 -10.12 -30.07
CA ASP A 117 11.82 -10.92 -28.87
C ASP A 117 11.21 -10.27 -27.62
N ALA A 118 11.34 -8.93 -27.45
CA ALA A 118 10.78 -8.19 -26.33
C ALA A 118 9.23 -8.29 -26.30
N LEU A 119 8.57 -8.00 -27.42
CA LEU A 119 7.10 -8.07 -27.52
C LEU A 119 6.59 -9.50 -27.38
N SER A 120 7.26 -10.49 -28.00
CA SER A 120 6.89 -11.90 -27.86
C SER A 120 6.99 -12.38 -26.41
N ASN A 121 8.03 -11.99 -25.70
CA ASN A 121 8.18 -12.34 -24.28
C ASN A 121 7.10 -11.68 -23.44
N LEU A 122 6.81 -10.40 -23.66
CA LEU A 122 5.80 -9.66 -22.91
C LEU A 122 4.39 -10.25 -23.12
N VAL A 123 4.04 -10.62 -24.35
CA VAL A 123 2.75 -11.27 -24.65
C VAL A 123 2.63 -12.63 -23.97
N LYS A 124 3.70 -13.41 -23.91
CA LYS A 124 3.73 -14.72 -23.23
C LYS A 124 3.49 -14.65 -21.73
N ILE A 125 4.03 -13.64 -21.07
CA ILE A 125 3.94 -13.50 -19.60
C ILE A 125 2.50 -13.47 -19.13
N PHE A 126 1.60 -12.84 -19.89
CA PHE A 126 0.18 -12.75 -19.54
C PHE A 126 -0.66 -13.93 -20.09
N ALA A 127 -0.11 -14.76 -20.98
CA ALA A 127 -0.87 -15.83 -21.63
C ALA A 127 -1.45 -16.86 -20.64
N ASP A 128 -0.65 -17.25 -19.65
CA ASP A 128 -1.02 -18.26 -18.66
C ASP A 128 -1.92 -17.72 -17.51
N LEU A 129 -2.14 -16.40 -17.47
CA LEU A 129 -3.04 -15.78 -16.49
C LEU A 129 -4.51 -16.00 -16.91
N SER A 130 -5.33 -16.49 -15.99
CA SER A 130 -6.78 -16.58 -16.18
C SER A 130 -7.47 -15.48 -15.37
N LEU A 131 -7.77 -14.36 -16.01
CA LEU A 131 -8.27 -13.15 -15.34
C LEU A 131 -9.80 -13.04 -15.38
N GLY A 132 -10.48 -13.80 -16.23
CA GLY A 132 -11.94 -13.72 -16.43
C GLY A 132 -12.78 -14.57 -15.47
N ALA A 133 -12.19 -15.57 -14.82
CA ALA A 133 -12.94 -16.52 -13.98
C ALA A 133 -13.26 -15.97 -12.57
N HIS A 134 -12.67 -14.84 -12.18
CA HIS A 134 -12.68 -14.29 -10.82
C HIS A 134 -13.77 -13.25 -10.57
N GLY A 135 -14.52 -12.85 -11.60
CA GLY A 135 -15.56 -11.82 -11.49
C GLY A 135 -16.82 -12.20 -10.71
N ALA A 136 -16.90 -13.41 -10.13
CA ALA A 136 -18.05 -13.85 -9.35
C ALA A 136 -17.91 -13.60 -7.83
N LEU A 137 -16.72 -13.37 -7.35
CA LEU A 137 -16.45 -12.99 -5.97
C LEU A 137 -15.87 -11.58 -5.99
N ASP A 138 -16.43 -10.68 -5.22
CA ASP A 138 -16.11 -9.24 -5.08
C ASP A 138 -14.61 -8.92 -4.81
N ASP A 139 -13.68 -9.75 -5.25
CA ASP A 139 -12.25 -9.52 -5.10
C ASP A 139 -11.69 -8.86 -6.36
N ASP A 140 -11.34 -7.60 -6.22
CA ASP A 140 -10.76 -6.76 -7.28
C ASP A 140 -9.28 -7.10 -7.51
N LEU A 141 -9.02 -8.38 -7.82
CA LEU A 141 -7.67 -8.90 -8.03
C LEU A 141 -6.89 -8.10 -9.08
N LEU A 142 -7.60 -7.63 -10.11
CA LEU A 142 -6.98 -6.89 -11.21
C LEU A 142 -6.76 -5.43 -10.88
N GLY A 143 -7.68 -4.83 -10.17
CA GLY A 143 -7.47 -3.51 -9.63
C GLY A 143 -6.31 -3.48 -8.65
N ASP A 144 -6.22 -4.46 -7.76
CA ASP A 144 -5.06 -4.63 -6.87
C ASP A 144 -3.75 -4.82 -7.67
N ALA A 145 -3.79 -5.57 -8.79
CA ALA A 145 -2.65 -5.76 -9.68
C ALA A 145 -2.24 -4.46 -10.39
N TYR A 146 -3.22 -3.69 -10.86
CA TYR A 146 -3.00 -2.39 -11.46
C TYR A 146 -2.40 -1.41 -10.44
N GLU A 147 -2.97 -1.34 -9.22
CA GLU A 147 -2.42 -0.51 -8.15
C GLU A 147 -1.00 -0.93 -7.76
N TYR A 148 -0.73 -2.23 -7.69
CA TYR A 148 0.61 -2.77 -7.45
C TYR A 148 1.62 -2.26 -8.47
N LEU A 149 1.31 -2.36 -9.76
CA LEU A 149 2.16 -1.85 -10.83
C LEU A 149 2.34 -0.33 -10.74
N MET A 150 1.26 0.42 -10.56
CA MET A 150 1.31 1.88 -10.45
C MET A 150 2.17 2.33 -9.28
N ARG A 151 2.09 1.66 -8.14
CA ARG A 151 2.92 1.92 -6.96
C ARG A 151 4.41 1.70 -7.26
N HIS A 152 4.77 0.59 -7.89
CA HIS A 152 6.15 0.30 -8.24
C HIS A 152 6.71 1.28 -9.27
N PHE A 153 5.96 1.58 -10.32
CA PHE A 153 6.39 2.55 -11.32
C PHE A 153 6.51 3.98 -10.76
N ALA A 154 5.65 4.36 -9.83
CA ALA A 154 5.76 5.64 -9.14
C ALA A 154 7.02 5.73 -8.26
N SER A 155 7.49 4.60 -7.72
CA SER A 155 8.72 4.53 -6.92
C SER A 155 9.99 4.60 -7.77
N GLU A 156 9.97 4.04 -8.99
CA GLU A 156 11.12 4.00 -9.90
C GLU A 156 11.28 5.28 -10.74
N SER A 157 10.17 5.90 -11.15
CA SER A 157 10.20 7.12 -11.94
C SER A 157 10.52 8.34 -11.06
N GLY A 158 11.80 8.69 -10.89
CA GLY A 158 12.24 9.88 -10.16
C GLY A 158 11.74 11.24 -10.70
N LYS A 159 10.98 11.26 -11.79
CA LYS A 159 10.53 12.47 -12.52
C LYS A 159 9.08 12.88 -12.23
N SER A 160 8.23 12.01 -11.70
CA SER A 160 6.83 12.35 -11.45
C SER A 160 6.67 13.03 -10.08
N LYS A 161 6.24 14.27 -10.10
CA LYS A 161 5.98 15.12 -8.93
C LYS A 161 4.77 14.66 -8.10
N GLY A 162 4.65 13.39 -7.72
CA GLY A 162 3.57 12.91 -6.84
C GLY A 162 2.13 13.04 -7.36
N GLN A 163 1.97 13.39 -8.63
CA GLN A 163 0.71 13.81 -9.22
C GLN A 163 -0.13 12.65 -9.79
N PHE A 164 0.45 11.45 -9.94
CA PHE A 164 -0.18 10.38 -10.68
C PHE A 164 -0.80 9.27 -9.82
N TYR A 165 -0.36 9.12 -8.59
CA TYR A 165 -0.83 8.05 -7.72
C TYR A 165 -0.86 8.47 -6.26
N THR A 166 -2.02 8.36 -5.64
CA THR A 166 -2.19 8.54 -4.20
C THR A 166 -2.08 7.18 -3.51
N PRO A 167 -1.25 7.04 -2.44
CA PRO A 167 -1.16 5.78 -1.71
C PRO A 167 -2.53 5.26 -1.27
N SER A 168 -2.77 3.95 -1.44
CA SER A 168 -4.08 3.34 -1.19
C SER A 168 -4.56 3.53 0.26
N GLU A 169 -3.64 3.53 1.23
CA GLU A 169 -3.93 3.81 2.63
C GLU A 169 -4.40 5.25 2.87
N VAL A 170 -3.91 6.21 2.08
CA VAL A 170 -4.39 7.60 2.15
C VAL A 170 -5.75 7.72 1.46
N SER A 171 -5.95 7.04 0.34
CA SER A 171 -7.26 6.96 -0.33
C SER A 171 -8.34 6.36 0.59
N LEU A 172 -7.98 5.31 1.34
CA LEU A 172 -8.83 4.71 2.36
C LEU A 172 -9.16 5.72 3.48
N LEU A 173 -8.15 6.42 3.98
CA LEU A 173 -8.35 7.45 5.03
C LEU A 173 -9.35 8.51 4.59
N LEU A 174 -9.18 9.09 3.38
CA LEU A 174 -10.09 10.13 2.88
C LEU A 174 -11.53 9.62 2.78
N SER A 175 -11.73 8.43 2.24
CA SER A 175 -13.05 7.83 2.06
C SER A 175 -13.76 7.59 3.41
N LEU A 176 -13.05 7.06 4.40
CA LEU A 176 -13.59 6.82 5.75
C LEU A 176 -13.87 8.13 6.51
N LEU A 177 -13.07 9.19 6.30
CA LEU A 177 -13.32 10.53 6.88
C LEU A 177 -14.62 11.15 6.35
N LEU A 178 -15.04 10.81 5.14
CA LEU A 178 -16.31 11.23 4.56
C LEU A 178 -17.49 10.44 5.08
N GLY A 179 -17.24 9.34 5.80
CA GLY A 179 -18.25 8.42 6.31
C GLY A 179 -18.84 7.53 5.21
N ILE A 180 -18.05 7.20 4.19
CA ILE A 180 -18.43 6.27 3.14
C ILE A 180 -18.22 4.85 3.68
N ASP A 181 -19.28 4.04 3.62
CA ASP A 181 -19.32 2.65 4.08
C ASP A 181 -20.29 1.81 3.22
N GLU A 182 -20.44 0.54 3.54
CA GLU A 182 -21.33 -0.40 2.84
C GLU A 182 -22.82 0.00 2.83
N ASN A 183 -23.23 0.89 3.74
CA ASN A 183 -24.61 1.43 3.84
C ASN A 183 -24.77 2.71 3.01
N THR A 184 -23.71 3.19 2.37
CA THR A 184 -23.77 4.37 1.52
C THR A 184 -24.69 4.12 0.33
N ARG A 185 -25.68 5.01 0.14
CA ARG A 185 -26.71 4.84 -0.88
C ARG A 185 -26.14 5.03 -2.28
N GLN A 186 -26.63 4.23 -3.23
CA GLN A 186 -26.23 4.26 -4.64
C GLN A 186 -26.51 5.60 -5.37
N ASP A 187 -27.50 6.38 -4.88
CA ASP A 187 -27.81 7.70 -5.44
C ASP A 187 -26.82 8.80 -5.05
N LYS A 188 -25.83 8.47 -4.25
CA LYS A 188 -24.76 9.38 -3.87
C LYS A 188 -23.70 9.50 -4.95
N SER A 189 -23.21 10.71 -5.13
CA SER A 189 -22.21 11.07 -6.13
C SER A 189 -20.89 11.43 -5.48
N ILE A 190 -19.79 10.99 -6.11
CA ILE A 190 -18.43 11.38 -5.73
C ILE A 190 -17.71 12.05 -6.92
N TYR A 191 -16.93 13.08 -6.63
CA TYR A 191 -16.18 13.83 -7.61
C TYR A 191 -14.72 14.03 -7.20
N ASP A 192 -13.82 13.92 -8.18
CA ASP A 192 -12.43 14.33 -8.02
C ASP A 192 -12.05 15.29 -9.17
N PRO A 193 -11.75 16.58 -8.88
CA PRO A 193 -11.36 17.57 -9.88
C PRO A 193 -9.95 17.38 -10.45
N THR A 194 -9.16 16.46 -9.89
CA THR A 194 -7.77 16.15 -10.27
C THR A 194 -7.53 14.65 -10.15
N CYS A 195 -8.39 13.86 -10.80
CA CYS A 195 -8.57 12.44 -10.46
C CYS A 195 -7.34 11.55 -10.70
N GLY A 196 -6.33 12.03 -11.43
CA GLY A 196 -5.13 11.25 -11.68
C GLY A 196 -5.46 9.88 -12.29
N SER A 197 -5.02 8.79 -11.67
CA SER A 197 -5.35 7.43 -12.06
C SER A 197 -6.74 6.95 -11.59
N GLY A 198 -7.50 7.78 -10.87
CA GLY A 198 -8.81 7.43 -10.34
C GLY A 198 -8.80 6.67 -9.00
N SER A 199 -7.64 6.45 -8.38
CA SER A 199 -7.49 5.62 -7.18
C SER A 199 -8.31 6.12 -5.98
N LEU A 200 -8.46 7.45 -5.79
CA LEU A 200 -9.31 8.01 -4.73
C LEU A 200 -10.80 7.66 -4.95
N LEU A 201 -11.26 7.81 -6.19
CA LEU A 201 -12.65 7.54 -6.58
C LEU A 201 -13.00 6.05 -6.43
N LEU A 202 -12.12 5.19 -6.93
CA LEU A 202 -12.30 3.75 -6.87
C LEU A 202 -12.29 3.22 -5.44
N LYS A 203 -11.39 3.74 -4.59
CA LYS A 203 -11.35 3.34 -3.18
C LYS A 203 -12.63 3.71 -2.44
N ALA A 204 -13.16 4.90 -2.70
CA ALA A 204 -14.44 5.33 -2.13
C ALA A 204 -15.61 4.48 -2.65
N SER A 205 -15.63 4.17 -3.95
CA SER A 205 -16.67 3.33 -4.53
C SER A 205 -16.63 1.90 -4.00
N SER A 206 -15.44 1.32 -3.81
CA SER A 206 -15.29 -0.03 -3.25
C SER A 206 -15.79 -0.15 -1.80
N LEU A 207 -15.69 0.93 -1.01
CA LEU A 207 -16.23 0.96 0.35
C LEU A 207 -17.75 1.10 0.39
N ALA A 208 -18.37 1.72 -0.62
CA ALA A 208 -19.80 1.87 -0.74
C ALA A 208 -20.54 0.55 -1.12
N GLY A 209 -19.81 -0.57 -1.18
CA GLY A 209 -20.38 -1.90 -1.40
C GLY A 209 -20.80 -2.15 -2.85
N LYS A 210 -21.65 -3.16 -3.06
CA LYS A 210 -22.01 -3.68 -4.38
C LYS A 210 -22.67 -2.67 -5.32
N ASN A 211 -23.33 -1.68 -4.75
CA ASN A 211 -24.05 -0.68 -5.55
C ASN A 211 -23.15 0.50 -5.95
N GLY A 212 -22.01 0.67 -5.28
CA GLY A 212 -21.04 1.71 -5.56
C GLY A 212 -21.59 3.13 -5.38
N LEU A 213 -20.85 4.09 -5.94
CA LEU A 213 -21.21 5.50 -6.01
C LEU A 213 -21.25 5.93 -7.48
N THR A 214 -22.06 6.95 -7.82
CA THR A 214 -21.93 7.59 -9.14
C THR A 214 -20.64 8.39 -9.18
N ILE A 215 -19.70 7.98 -10.03
CA ILE A 215 -18.33 8.50 -10.08
C ILE A 215 -18.20 9.59 -11.15
N TYR A 216 -17.58 10.71 -10.76
CA TYR A 216 -17.22 11.81 -11.65
C TYR A 216 -15.74 12.17 -11.45
N GLY A 217 -15.01 12.37 -12.55
CA GLY A 217 -13.60 12.72 -12.49
C GLY A 217 -13.18 13.67 -13.60
N GLN A 218 -12.26 14.58 -13.30
CA GLN A 218 -11.61 15.42 -14.30
C GLN A 218 -10.11 15.40 -14.10
N GLU A 219 -9.35 15.21 -15.18
CA GLU A 219 -7.89 15.22 -15.21
C GLU A 219 -7.41 16.08 -16.40
N LYS A 220 -6.36 16.87 -16.20
CA LYS A 220 -5.79 17.72 -17.23
C LYS A 220 -4.92 16.95 -18.23
N ASP A 221 -4.14 16.00 -17.75
CA ASP A 221 -3.22 15.21 -18.59
C ASP A 221 -3.97 14.11 -19.33
N ILE A 222 -3.84 14.08 -20.65
CA ILE A 222 -4.57 13.14 -21.52
C ILE A 222 -4.14 11.70 -21.24
N SER A 223 -2.84 11.46 -21.06
CA SER A 223 -2.33 10.10 -20.83
C SER A 223 -2.77 9.56 -19.47
N THR A 224 -2.81 10.41 -18.47
CA THR A 224 -3.30 10.09 -17.13
C THR A 224 -4.81 9.88 -17.13
N THR A 225 -5.58 10.64 -17.89
CA THR A 225 -7.02 10.42 -18.10
C THR A 225 -7.29 9.05 -18.73
N ALA A 226 -6.47 8.65 -19.71
CA ALA A 226 -6.55 7.33 -20.32
C ALA A 226 -6.34 6.21 -19.30
N LEU A 227 -5.31 6.34 -18.46
CA LEU A 227 -5.06 5.40 -17.36
C LEU A 227 -6.24 5.36 -16.36
N CYS A 228 -6.83 6.51 -16.03
CA CYS A 228 -8.03 6.57 -15.17
C CYS A 228 -9.19 5.78 -15.77
N ARG A 229 -9.51 5.98 -17.05
CA ARG A 229 -10.60 5.26 -17.73
C ARG A 229 -10.35 3.76 -17.79
N MET A 230 -9.12 3.33 -18.10
CA MET A 230 -8.74 1.91 -18.04
C MET A 230 -8.93 1.34 -16.62
N ASN A 231 -8.50 2.08 -15.61
CA ASN A 231 -8.62 1.67 -14.21
C ASN A 231 -10.10 1.54 -13.80
N MET A 232 -10.97 2.47 -14.20
CA MET A 232 -12.42 2.36 -13.97
C MET A 232 -13.01 1.08 -14.57
N ILE A 233 -12.61 0.73 -15.78
CA ILE A 233 -13.07 -0.48 -16.45
C ILE A 233 -12.59 -1.75 -15.73
N LEU A 234 -11.32 -1.78 -15.32
CA LEU A 234 -10.73 -2.89 -14.56
C LEU A 234 -11.46 -3.16 -13.24
N HIS A 235 -11.95 -2.10 -12.61
CA HIS A 235 -12.72 -2.17 -11.36
C HIS A 235 -14.24 -2.25 -11.55
N ASN A 236 -14.72 -2.68 -12.72
CA ASN A 236 -16.16 -2.78 -13.04
C ASN A 236 -16.96 -1.47 -12.88
N SER A 237 -16.29 -0.32 -12.93
CA SER A 237 -16.88 1.03 -12.86
C SER A 237 -16.84 1.71 -14.23
N ALA A 238 -17.17 0.98 -15.29
CA ALA A 238 -17.16 1.48 -16.67
C ALA A 238 -18.17 2.62 -16.92
N ASP A 239 -19.16 2.77 -16.05
CA ASP A 239 -20.18 3.83 -16.04
C ASP A 239 -19.69 5.15 -15.40
N ALA A 240 -18.46 5.18 -14.90
CA ALA A 240 -17.84 6.40 -14.35
C ALA A 240 -17.74 7.49 -15.44
N ASP A 241 -18.21 8.69 -15.11
CA ASP A 241 -18.11 9.85 -16.00
C ASP A 241 -16.77 10.56 -15.80
N ILE A 242 -15.79 10.17 -16.60
CA ILE A 242 -14.46 10.76 -16.60
C ILE A 242 -14.35 11.70 -17.79
N ALA A 243 -14.21 13.01 -17.51
CA ALA A 243 -14.08 14.04 -18.53
C ALA A 243 -12.91 13.76 -19.47
N LYS A 244 -13.08 14.08 -20.76
CA LYS A 244 -11.97 13.95 -21.74
C LYS A 244 -10.81 14.84 -21.30
N GLY A 245 -9.60 14.27 -21.26
CA GLY A 245 -8.39 14.97 -20.85
C GLY A 245 -8.08 16.22 -21.70
N GLY A 246 -7.08 16.99 -21.27
CA GLY A 246 -6.60 18.18 -21.98
C GLY A 246 -7.14 19.50 -21.45
N SER A 247 -8.06 19.52 -20.48
CA SER A 247 -8.65 20.75 -19.93
C SER A 247 -8.42 20.84 -18.42
N SER A 248 -7.93 22.00 -17.98
CA SER A 248 -7.79 22.30 -16.56
C SER A 248 -9.16 22.51 -15.90
N THR A 249 -9.41 21.86 -14.80
CA THR A 249 -10.62 22.02 -13.98
C THR A 249 -10.82 23.47 -13.52
N LEU A 250 -9.75 24.22 -13.31
CA LEU A 250 -9.84 25.62 -12.88
C LEU A 250 -10.27 26.55 -14.00
N SER A 251 -9.71 26.41 -15.21
CA SER A 251 -10.05 27.28 -16.34
C SER A 251 -11.22 26.77 -17.18
N ASN A 252 -11.42 25.45 -17.22
CA ASN A 252 -12.48 24.85 -18.02
C ASN A 252 -13.10 23.65 -17.30
N PRO A 253 -13.87 23.85 -16.23
CA PRO A 253 -14.58 22.78 -15.55
C PRO A 253 -15.57 22.10 -16.49
N PHE A 254 -15.55 20.76 -16.49
CA PHE A 254 -16.38 19.96 -17.39
C PHE A 254 -17.81 19.76 -16.86
N PHE A 255 -17.94 19.50 -15.55
CA PHE A 255 -19.24 19.18 -14.95
C PHE A 255 -20.03 20.45 -14.63
N ILE A 256 -20.85 20.85 -15.58
CA ILE A 256 -21.71 22.02 -15.50
C ILE A 256 -23.17 21.61 -15.71
N LYS A 257 -24.05 22.08 -14.85
CA LYS A 257 -25.49 21.84 -14.93
C LYS A 257 -26.23 23.18 -14.81
N ASN A 258 -27.04 23.53 -15.80
CA ASN A 258 -27.79 24.78 -15.84
C ASN A 258 -26.91 26.04 -15.69
N GLY A 259 -25.71 26.04 -16.29
CA GLY A 259 -24.76 27.16 -16.21
C GLY A 259 -24.01 27.31 -14.88
N MET A 260 -24.23 26.42 -13.94
CA MET A 260 -23.55 26.36 -12.64
C MET A 260 -22.68 25.12 -12.55
N LEU A 261 -21.68 25.11 -11.66
CA LEU A 261 -20.96 23.86 -11.35
C LEU A 261 -21.95 22.80 -10.81
N GLN A 262 -21.81 21.59 -11.31
CA GLN A 262 -22.54 20.45 -10.76
C GLN A 262 -22.11 20.22 -9.30
N ALA A 263 -23.07 20.00 -8.43
CA ALA A 263 -22.81 19.76 -7.00
C ALA A 263 -22.90 18.25 -6.66
N PHE A 264 -21.95 17.79 -5.85
CA PHE A 264 -21.77 16.39 -5.50
C PHE A 264 -21.97 16.16 -4.00
N ASP A 265 -22.31 14.93 -3.62
CA ASP A 265 -22.43 14.53 -2.21
C ASP A 265 -21.05 14.45 -1.56
N TYR A 266 -20.08 13.90 -2.27
CA TYR A 266 -18.71 13.74 -1.81
C TYR A 266 -17.73 14.33 -2.81
N VAL A 267 -16.66 14.96 -2.32
CA VAL A 267 -15.51 15.38 -3.14
C VAL A 267 -14.23 14.93 -2.45
N VAL A 268 -13.40 14.22 -3.19
CA VAL A 268 -12.04 13.84 -2.78
C VAL A 268 -11.04 14.48 -3.73
N ALA A 269 -9.86 14.85 -3.27
CA ALA A 269 -8.83 15.35 -4.16
C ALA A 269 -7.43 15.25 -3.55
N ASN A 270 -6.46 14.99 -4.43
CA ASN A 270 -5.05 15.19 -4.19
C ASN A 270 -4.50 16.10 -5.30
N PRO A 271 -4.79 17.41 -5.26
CA PRO A 271 -4.39 18.33 -6.31
C PRO A 271 -2.87 18.54 -6.35
N PRO A 272 -2.31 19.01 -7.48
CA PRO A 272 -0.88 19.30 -7.59
C PRO A 272 -0.46 20.35 -6.56
N PHE A 273 0.53 20.03 -5.70
CA PHE A 273 0.97 20.91 -4.63
C PHE A 273 1.63 22.17 -5.18
N SER A 274 1.19 23.32 -4.66
CA SER A 274 1.73 24.65 -4.98
C SER A 274 1.86 24.90 -6.48
N LEU A 275 0.81 24.55 -7.22
CA LEU A 275 0.77 24.73 -8.68
C LEU A 275 1.00 26.20 -9.01
N LYS A 276 2.04 26.47 -9.79
CA LYS A 276 2.31 27.78 -10.38
C LYS A 276 1.45 27.96 -11.62
N ASN A 277 1.13 29.23 -11.94
CA ASN A 277 0.36 29.58 -13.14
C ASN A 277 -1.02 28.86 -13.20
N TRP A 278 -1.62 28.61 -12.02
CA TRP A 278 -2.96 28.02 -11.93
C TRP A 278 -4.03 28.87 -12.57
N THR A 279 -3.71 30.16 -12.78
CA THR A 279 -4.56 31.18 -13.40
C THR A 279 -4.61 31.11 -14.94
N ASP A 280 -3.81 30.22 -15.56
CA ASP A 280 -3.80 30.07 -17.02
C ASP A 280 -5.20 29.71 -17.51
N GLY A 281 -5.71 30.58 -18.46
CA GLY A 281 -7.06 30.47 -18.99
C GLY A 281 -8.16 31.17 -18.16
N LEU A 282 -7.80 31.79 -17.02
CA LEU A 282 -8.70 32.64 -16.25
C LEU A 282 -8.44 34.15 -16.55
N SER A 283 -9.47 34.98 -16.42
CA SER A 283 -9.35 36.39 -16.51
C SER A 283 -8.89 36.99 -15.19
N ILE A 284 -7.75 37.70 -15.21
CA ILE A 284 -7.14 38.33 -14.03
C ILE A 284 -7.08 39.82 -14.21
N ASP A 285 -7.54 40.58 -13.23
CA ASP A 285 -7.36 42.03 -13.21
C ASP A 285 -5.86 42.38 -13.01
N PRO A 286 -5.26 43.14 -13.93
CA PRO A 286 -3.82 43.41 -13.85
C PRO A 286 -3.38 44.21 -12.63
N LYS A 287 -4.28 45.02 -12.04
CA LYS A 287 -3.99 45.90 -10.89
C LYS A 287 -4.22 45.17 -9.57
N SER A 288 -5.43 44.62 -9.38
CA SER A 288 -5.82 43.98 -8.14
C SER A 288 -5.31 42.53 -8.02
N LYS A 289 -4.87 41.92 -9.15
CA LYS A 289 -4.50 40.49 -9.23
C LYS A 289 -5.64 39.53 -8.84
N GLN A 290 -6.89 40.00 -8.87
CA GLN A 290 -8.06 39.22 -8.60
C GLN A 290 -8.56 38.50 -9.85
N VAL A 291 -9.11 37.30 -9.69
CA VAL A 291 -9.88 36.64 -10.76
C VAL A 291 -11.14 37.43 -11.00
N ILE A 292 -11.37 37.82 -12.25
CA ILE A 292 -12.56 38.51 -12.69
C ILE A 292 -13.34 37.63 -13.68
N ASN A 293 -14.67 37.85 -13.71
CA ASN A 293 -15.56 37.11 -14.63
C ASN A 293 -15.56 35.58 -14.44
N ASP A 294 -15.34 35.07 -13.21
CA ASP A 294 -15.58 33.68 -12.90
C ASP A 294 -17.08 33.39 -12.85
N SER A 295 -17.60 32.77 -13.89
CA SER A 295 -19.03 32.46 -14.04
C SER A 295 -19.61 31.60 -12.90
N PHE A 296 -18.75 30.98 -12.10
CA PHE A 296 -19.13 30.05 -11.03
C PHE A 296 -18.99 30.67 -9.64
N ASN A 297 -18.52 31.91 -9.52
CA ASN A 297 -18.27 32.62 -8.26
C ASN A 297 -17.39 31.80 -7.27
N ARG A 298 -16.38 31.05 -7.78
CA ARG A 298 -15.51 30.23 -6.95
C ARG A 298 -14.62 31.05 -6.03
N PHE A 299 -14.22 32.24 -6.48
CA PHE A 299 -13.26 33.09 -5.80
C PHE A 299 -13.89 34.22 -4.99
N GLU A 300 -15.15 34.08 -4.58
CA GLU A 300 -15.84 35.06 -3.75
C GLU A 300 -15.18 35.24 -2.36
N ASP A 301 -14.52 34.23 -1.85
CA ASP A 301 -13.77 34.23 -0.59
C ASP A 301 -12.36 34.83 -0.74
N GLY A 302 -11.94 35.14 -1.95
CA GLY A 302 -10.65 35.73 -2.30
C GLY A 302 -9.93 34.96 -3.40
N THR A 303 -9.03 35.63 -4.11
CA THR A 303 -8.18 35.01 -5.14
C THR A 303 -6.86 34.59 -4.54
N PRO A 304 -6.48 33.30 -4.65
CA PRO A 304 -5.19 32.81 -4.19
C PRO A 304 -4.01 33.44 -4.95
N PRO A 305 -2.79 33.44 -4.37
CA PRO A 305 -1.61 33.96 -5.07
C PRO A 305 -1.33 33.18 -6.36
N GLU A 306 -0.91 33.83 -7.41
CA GLU A 306 -0.61 33.23 -8.73
C GLU A 306 0.40 32.09 -8.65
N LYS A 307 1.33 32.14 -7.68
CA LYS A 307 2.37 31.13 -7.49
C LYS A 307 1.92 29.91 -6.68
N ASN A 308 0.68 29.89 -6.16
CA ASN A 308 0.15 28.86 -5.27
C ASN A 308 -1.33 28.60 -5.54
N GLY A 309 -1.62 27.57 -6.31
CA GLY A 309 -2.98 27.14 -6.66
C GLY A 309 -3.71 26.30 -5.60
N ASP A 310 -3.09 26.03 -4.45
CA ASP A 310 -3.66 25.11 -3.43
C ASP A 310 -5.09 25.52 -3.04
N PHE A 311 -5.30 26.80 -2.69
CA PHE A 311 -6.62 27.30 -2.37
C PHE A 311 -7.56 27.43 -3.58
N ALA A 312 -7.04 27.53 -4.80
CA ALA A 312 -7.91 27.59 -6.00
C ALA A 312 -8.66 26.25 -6.17
N PHE A 313 -7.98 25.14 -5.98
CA PHE A 313 -8.62 23.82 -5.96
C PHE A 313 -9.59 23.67 -4.78
N LEU A 314 -9.21 24.11 -3.58
CA LEU A 314 -10.09 24.05 -2.40
C LEU A 314 -11.38 24.84 -2.60
N LEU A 315 -11.31 26.04 -3.17
CA LEU A 315 -12.46 26.89 -3.47
C LEU A 315 -13.35 26.27 -4.56
N HIS A 316 -12.74 25.68 -5.61
CA HIS A 316 -13.48 24.92 -6.62
C HIS A 316 -14.24 23.74 -5.99
N ILE A 317 -13.58 22.97 -5.12
CA ILE A 317 -14.17 21.84 -4.41
C ILE A 317 -15.36 22.29 -3.55
N ILE A 318 -15.21 23.38 -2.80
CA ILE A 318 -16.29 23.91 -1.96
C ILE A 318 -17.51 24.29 -2.82
N LYS A 319 -17.30 24.89 -3.98
CA LYS A 319 -18.41 25.22 -4.92
C LYS A 319 -19.03 24.00 -5.59
N SER A 320 -18.27 22.91 -5.70
CA SER A 320 -18.75 21.63 -6.24
C SER A 320 -19.39 20.73 -5.19
N LEU A 321 -19.51 21.15 -3.94
CA LEU A 321 -20.21 20.40 -2.89
C LEU A 321 -21.67 20.84 -2.77
N LYS A 322 -22.58 19.88 -2.63
CA LYS A 322 -23.98 20.12 -2.20
C LYS A 322 -24.01 20.80 -0.84
N ASP A 323 -25.14 21.36 -0.45
CA ASP A 323 -25.30 22.02 0.87
C ASP A 323 -25.12 21.04 2.05
N THR A 324 -25.31 19.75 1.85
CA THR A 324 -25.01 18.67 2.79
C THR A 324 -23.76 17.88 2.40
N GLY A 325 -23.00 18.38 1.42
CA GLY A 325 -21.85 17.70 0.86
C GLY A 325 -20.62 17.73 1.78
N LYS A 326 -19.81 16.69 1.67
CA LYS A 326 -18.56 16.52 2.41
C LYS A 326 -17.38 16.40 1.49
N GLY A 327 -16.23 16.95 1.90
CA GLY A 327 -14.99 16.87 1.12
C GLY A 327 -13.79 16.47 1.97
N ALA A 328 -12.84 15.77 1.37
CA ALA A 328 -11.56 15.46 1.98
C ALA A 328 -10.44 15.75 0.96
N VAL A 329 -9.56 16.69 1.29
CA VAL A 329 -8.58 17.25 0.34
C VAL A 329 -7.19 17.18 0.95
N ILE A 330 -6.25 16.63 0.19
CA ILE A 330 -4.84 16.58 0.56
C ILE A 330 -4.17 17.85 0.08
N LEU A 331 -3.54 18.59 0.97
CA LEU A 331 -2.84 19.84 0.66
C LEU A 331 -1.51 19.92 1.42
N PRO A 332 -0.53 20.70 0.93
CA PRO A 332 0.72 20.91 1.66
C PRO A 332 0.48 21.71 2.94
N HIS A 333 1.23 21.42 4.01
CA HIS A 333 1.09 22.08 5.32
C HIS A 333 1.08 23.62 5.24
N GLY A 334 1.71 24.19 4.22
CA GLY A 334 1.75 25.65 3.99
C GLY A 334 0.38 26.31 3.99
N VAL A 335 -0.67 25.62 3.51
CA VAL A 335 -2.05 26.17 3.47
C VAL A 335 -2.58 26.50 4.87
N LEU A 336 -2.05 25.88 5.90
CA LEU A 336 -2.49 26.06 7.27
C LEU A 336 -2.01 27.39 7.88
N PHE A 337 -0.91 27.98 7.38
CA PHE A 337 -0.28 29.13 8.04
C PHE A 337 0.19 30.25 7.11
N ARG A 338 0.26 30.03 5.78
CA ARG A 338 0.63 31.13 4.87
C ARG A 338 -0.35 32.29 5.04
N GLY A 339 0.22 33.53 5.08
CA GLY A 339 -0.52 34.77 5.32
C GLY A 339 -1.09 35.41 4.06
N ASN A 340 -1.37 36.72 4.10
CA ASN A 340 -1.91 37.54 3.02
C ASN A 340 -3.23 36.96 2.43
N ALA A 341 -3.32 36.83 1.11
CA ALA A 341 -4.53 36.33 0.43
C ALA A 341 -4.99 34.98 0.95
N GLU A 342 -4.06 34.01 1.17
CA GLU A 342 -4.40 32.68 1.69
C GLU A 342 -4.92 32.75 3.13
N GLY A 343 -4.38 33.67 3.95
CA GLY A 343 -4.89 33.95 5.31
C GLY A 343 -6.31 34.51 5.31
N ALA A 344 -6.61 35.42 4.39
CA ALA A 344 -7.96 35.97 4.22
C ALA A 344 -8.98 34.92 3.77
N ILE A 345 -8.64 34.09 2.79
CA ILE A 345 -9.47 32.99 2.31
C ILE A 345 -9.73 32.01 3.47
N ARG A 346 -8.68 31.61 4.19
CA ARG A 346 -8.78 30.68 5.33
C ARG A 346 -9.71 31.22 6.42
N LYS A 347 -9.60 32.53 6.75
CA LYS A 347 -10.51 33.21 7.67
C LYS A 347 -11.97 33.12 7.21
N ASN A 348 -12.24 33.41 5.94
CA ASN A 348 -13.60 33.37 5.39
C ASN A 348 -14.18 31.95 5.45
N LEU A 349 -13.41 30.92 5.08
CA LEU A 349 -13.85 29.52 5.13
C LEU A 349 -14.13 29.04 6.56
N LEU A 350 -13.31 29.47 7.53
CA LEU A 350 -13.50 29.17 8.95
C LEU A 350 -14.74 29.86 9.51
N THR A 351 -14.96 31.12 9.13
CA THR A 351 -16.15 31.88 9.56
C THR A 351 -17.44 31.28 8.99
N LYS A 352 -17.41 30.77 7.76
CA LYS A 352 -18.52 30.01 7.15
C LYS A 352 -18.68 28.59 7.77
N GLY A 353 -17.74 28.13 8.57
CA GLY A 353 -17.75 26.83 9.22
C GLY A 353 -17.53 25.64 8.29
N TYR A 354 -17.01 25.83 7.08
CA TYR A 354 -16.84 24.73 6.10
C TYR A 354 -15.74 23.77 6.48
N ILE A 355 -14.72 24.19 7.23
CA ILE A 355 -13.62 23.33 7.66
C ILE A 355 -14.03 22.63 8.96
N LYS A 356 -14.28 21.32 8.90
CA LYS A 356 -14.63 20.49 10.05
C LYS A 356 -13.41 20.02 10.82
N GLY A 357 -12.32 19.68 10.09
CA GLY A 357 -11.11 19.20 10.73
C GLY A 357 -9.88 19.30 9.84
N VAL A 358 -8.73 19.16 10.50
CA VAL A 358 -7.41 19.15 9.89
C VAL A 358 -6.60 18.01 10.48
N ILE A 359 -6.03 17.16 9.62
CA ILE A 359 -5.19 16.04 10.02
C ILE A 359 -3.81 16.23 9.43
N GLY A 360 -2.79 16.39 10.27
CA GLY A 360 -1.39 16.43 9.84
C GLY A 360 -0.86 15.04 9.60
N LEU A 361 -0.42 14.77 8.37
CA LEU A 361 0.11 13.49 7.96
C LEU A 361 1.63 13.41 8.13
N ALA A 362 2.17 12.20 8.17
CA ALA A 362 3.60 11.96 8.19
C ALA A 362 4.29 12.58 6.95
N PRO A 363 5.51 13.10 7.08
CA PRO A 363 6.27 13.57 5.93
C PRO A 363 6.63 12.41 5.02
N ASN A 364 6.97 12.73 3.77
CA ASN A 364 7.50 11.74 2.80
C ASN A 364 6.56 10.53 2.50
N LEU A 365 5.23 10.71 2.61
CA LEU A 365 4.24 9.70 2.25
C LEU A 365 4.01 9.64 0.73
N PHE A 366 4.01 10.79 0.05
CA PHE A 366 3.64 10.89 -1.36
C PHE A 366 4.84 10.67 -2.27
N TYR A 367 4.60 10.02 -3.42
CA TYR A 367 5.63 9.81 -4.44
C TYR A 367 6.04 11.15 -5.08
N GLY A 368 7.32 11.30 -5.40
CA GLY A 368 7.85 12.50 -6.06
C GLY A 368 7.96 13.75 -5.17
N THR A 369 7.55 13.70 -3.90
CA THR A 369 7.72 14.83 -2.95
C THR A 369 8.04 14.34 -1.54
N SER A 370 8.81 15.15 -0.80
CA SER A 370 9.03 14.96 0.65
C SER A 370 8.25 15.97 1.50
N ILE A 371 7.44 16.83 0.86
CA ILE A 371 6.72 17.91 1.53
C ILE A 371 5.68 17.31 2.49
N PRO A 372 5.64 17.71 3.76
CA PRO A 372 4.58 17.33 4.68
C PRO A 372 3.22 17.80 4.16
N ALA A 373 2.24 16.90 4.20
CA ALA A 373 0.87 17.20 3.77
C ALA A 373 -0.11 17.08 4.93
N CYS A 374 -1.27 17.72 4.77
CA CYS A 374 -2.39 17.60 5.66
C CYS A 374 -3.65 17.23 4.87
N VAL A 375 -4.62 16.62 5.55
CA VAL A 375 -5.98 16.45 5.05
C VAL A 375 -6.84 17.55 5.63
N ILE A 376 -7.51 18.33 4.76
CA ILE A 376 -8.58 19.26 5.16
C ILE A 376 -9.90 18.55 4.94
N VAL A 377 -10.66 18.36 6.03
CA VAL A 377 -11.99 17.78 5.99
C VAL A 377 -13.02 18.91 5.93
N LEU A 378 -13.76 18.93 4.85
CA LEU A 378 -14.85 19.87 4.59
C LEU A 378 -16.20 19.20 4.89
N ASP A 379 -17.10 19.93 5.50
CA ASP A 379 -18.46 19.46 5.76
C ASP A 379 -19.39 20.68 5.75
N LYS A 380 -20.26 20.79 4.75
CA LYS A 380 -21.22 21.89 4.65
C LYS A 380 -22.47 21.69 5.51
N GLU A 381 -22.73 20.43 5.88
CA GLU A 381 -23.86 20.12 6.73
C GLU A 381 -23.67 20.75 8.11
N ASN A 382 -24.66 21.52 8.55
CA ASN A 382 -24.62 22.24 9.83
C ASN A 382 -23.40 23.15 10.02
N ALA A 383 -22.82 23.66 8.94
CA ALA A 383 -21.60 24.47 8.96
C ALA A 383 -21.74 25.71 9.84
N CYS A 384 -22.89 26.44 9.76
CA CYS A 384 -23.17 27.64 10.57
C CYS A 384 -23.18 27.39 12.09
N ALA A 385 -23.42 26.16 12.53
CA ALA A 385 -23.40 25.78 13.94
C ALA A 385 -22.03 25.39 14.47
N ARG A 386 -21.04 25.23 13.56
CA ARG A 386 -19.69 24.75 13.92
C ARG A 386 -18.90 25.85 14.62
N LYS A 387 -18.42 25.55 15.82
CA LYS A 387 -17.71 26.52 16.70
C LYS A 387 -16.21 26.23 16.84
N GLY A 388 -15.69 25.26 16.13
CA GLY A 388 -14.29 24.89 16.20
C GLY A 388 -13.87 23.94 15.07
N VAL A 389 -12.58 23.65 15.01
CA VAL A 389 -11.96 22.73 14.08
C VAL A 389 -11.31 21.59 14.86
N PHE A 390 -11.62 20.35 14.51
CA PHE A 390 -10.98 19.21 15.13
C PHE A 390 -9.62 18.95 14.46
N MET A 391 -8.56 18.94 15.26
CA MET A 391 -7.20 18.78 14.77
C MET A 391 -6.60 17.45 15.25
N ILE A 392 -5.89 16.77 14.35
CA ILE A 392 -5.11 15.55 14.65
C ILE A 392 -3.67 15.75 14.17
N ASP A 393 -2.70 15.46 15.02
CA ASP A 393 -1.29 15.36 14.66
C ASP A 393 -0.91 13.88 14.49
N ALA A 394 -1.00 13.37 13.27
CA ALA A 394 -0.56 12.04 12.90
C ALA A 394 0.83 12.05 12.21
N SER A 395 1.62 13.10 12.39
CA SER A 395 2.92 13.26 11.74
C SER A 395 3.95 12.19 12.11
N LYS A 396 3.72 11.48 13.22
CA LYS A 396 4.58 10.39 13.71
C LYS A 396 3.98 8.99 13.52
N ASP A 397 2.74 8.90 13.03
CA ASP A 397 2.04 7.63 12.81
C ASP A 397 2.40 7.10 11.40
N PHE A 398 3.47 6.32 11.29
CA PHE A 398 3.92 5.70 10.05
C PHE A 398 4.92 4.57 10.29
N LYS A 399 5.15 3.76 9.26
CA LYS A 399 6.26 2.79 9.14
C LYS A 399 7.18 3.26 8.01
N LYS A 400 8.48 3.07 8.16
CA LYS A 400 9.41 3.26 7.04
C LYS A 400 9.27 2.12 6.04
N ASP A 401 9.21 2.46 4.76
CA ASP A 401 9.15 1.55 3.63
C ASP A 401 10.20 2.02 2.60
N GLY A 402 11.40 1.46 2.70
CA GLY A 402 12.56 1.93 1.96
C GLY A 402 12.90 3.40 2.26
N ASN A 403 12.92 4.22 1.22
CA ASN A 403 13.19 5.66 1.31
C ASN A 403 11.92 6.51 1.53
N LYS A 404 10.75 5.88 1.66
CA LYS A 404 9.44 6.50 1.89
C LYS A 404 8.89 6.15 3.28
N ASN A 405 7.90 6.92 3.70
CA ASN A 405 7.05 6.57 4.83
C ASN A 405 5.73 6.00 4.29
N ARG A 406 5.11 5.13 5.06
CA ARG A 406 3.82 4.51 4.73
C ARG A 406 2.94 4.50 5.95
N LEU A 407 1.65 4.81 5.80
CA LEU A 407 0.66 4.60 6.85
C LEU A 407 0.40 3.10 7.01
N ARG A 408 0.36 2.64 8.25
CA ARG A 408 -0.12 1.30 8.57
C ARG A 408 -1.64 1.31 8.70
N GLU A 409 -2.26 0.19 8.60
CA GLU A 409 -3.72 0.08 8.79
C GLU A 409 -4.14 0.56 10.19
N GLN A 410 -3.33 0.28 11.22
CA GLN A 410 -3.52 0.82 12.58
C GLN A 410 -3.51 2.34 12.65
N ASP A 411 -2.65 3.00 11.85
CA ASP A 411 -2.54 4.46 11.84
C ASP A 411 -3.79 5.09 11.24
N VAL A 412 -4.29 4.51 10.14
CA VAL A 412 -5.54 4.91 9.50
C VAL A 412 -6.71 4.71 10.46
N GLN A 413 -6.84 3.52 11.06
CA GLN A 413 -7.93 3.20 11.97
C GLN A 413 -7.95 4.12 13.19
N LYS A 414 -6.80 4.40 13.78
CA LYS A 414 -6.66 5.32 14.91
C LYS A 414 -7.10 6.73 14.56
N MET A 415 -6.70 7.26 13.38
CA MET A 415 -7.13 8.57 12.91
C MET A 415 -8.63 8.63 12.74
N ILE A 416 -9.24 7.61 12.13
CA ILE A 416 -10.68 7.54 11.88
C ILE A 416 -11.49 7.45 13.19
N ASP A 417 -11.12 6.54 14.09
CA ASP A 417 -11.81 6.41 15.39
C ASP A 417 -11.73 7.72 16.18
N THR A 418 -10.57 8.35 16.19
CA THR A 418 -10.33 9.62 16.88
C THR A 418 -11.15 10.75 16.26
N PHE A 419 -11.20 10.84 14.93
CA PHE A 419 -11.91 11.88 14.20
C PHE A 419 -13.43 11.73 14.34
N ASN A 420 -13.95 10.51 14.17
CA ASN A 420 -15.39 10.26 14.24
C ASN A 420 -15.96 10.45 15.65
N ALA A 421 -15.19 10.08 16.69
CA ALA A 421 -15.56 10.30 18.07
C ALA A 421 -15.25 11.71 18.57
N LEU A 422 -14.57 12.56 17.79
CA LEU A 422 -14.03 13.86 18.22
C LEU A 422 -13.27 13.75 19.55
N LYS A 423 -12.52 12.64 19.72
CA LYS A 423 -11.86 12.29 20.97
C LYS A 423 -10.58 13.09 21.16
N GLU A 424 -10.52 13.91 22.19
CA GLU A 424 -9.29 14.61 22.55
C GLU A 424 -8.31 13.67 23.22
N ILE A 425 -7.09 13.61 22.65
CA ILE A 425 -5.99 12.76 23.12
C ILE A 425 -4.76 13.67 23.29
N SER A 426 -4.17 13.68 24.48
CA SER A 426 -2.98 14.48 24.77
C SER A 426 -1.88 14.19 23.74
N HIS A 427 -1.28 15.26 23.21
CA HIS A 427 -0.23 15.21 22.20
C HIS A 427 -0.63 14.58 20.83
N TYR A 428 -1.94 14.39 20.59
CA TYR A 428 -2.41 13.76 19.36
C TYR A 428 -3.62 14.49 18.73
N SER A 429 -4.64 14.81 19.51
CA SER A 429 -5.85 15.42 18.96
C SER A 429 -6.50 16.43 19.92
N LYS A 430 -7.10 17.48 19.36
CA LYS A 430 -7.76 18.55 20.10
C LYS A 430 -8.88 19.17 19.29
N MET A 431 -10.00 19.50 19.95
CA MET A 431 -11.00 20.43 19.42
C MET A 431 -10.54 21.85 19.69
N VAL A 432 -10.22 22.60 18.64
CA VAL A 432 -9.74 24.00 18.74
C VAL A 432 -10.90 24.94 18.44
N SER A 433 -11.26 25.80 19.38
CA SER A 433 -12.37 26.73 19.20
C SER A 433 -12.05 27.83 18.18
N LEU A 434 -13.09 28.39 17.56
CA LEU A 434 -12.90 29.52 16.62
C LEU A 434 -12.32 30.75 17.31
N GLU A 435 -12.60 30.95 18.61
CA GLU A 435 -12.01 32.03 19.41
C GLU A 435 -10.50 31.83 19.53
N GLU A 436 -10.05 30.62 19.87
CA GLU A 436 -8.63 30.27 19.95
C GLU A 436 -7.92 30.43 18.60
N ILE A 437 -8.58 30.01 17.50
CA ILE A 437 -8.07 30.13 16.14
C ILE A 437 -7.98 31.62 15.74
N SER A 438 -9.00 32.41 16.05
CA SER A 438 -9.04 33.85 15.77
C SER A 438 -7.94 34.60 16.54
N ALA A 439 -7.70 34.26 17.79
CA ALA A 439 -6.60 34.79 18.60
C ALA A 439 -5.21 34.49 18.03
N ASN A 440 -5.11 33.46 17.18
CA ASN A 440 -3.90 33.08 16.45
C ASN A 440 -3.92 33.51 14.96
N ASP A 441 -4.61 34.60 14.62
CA ASP A 441 -4.70 35.14 13.25
C ASP A 441 -5.19 34.13 12.22
N TYR A 442 -6.13 33.28 12.60
CA TYR A 442 -6.67 32.20 11.77
C TYR A 442 -5.58 31.25 11.22
N ASN A 443 -4.49 31.11 11.95
CA ASN A 443 -3.43 30.16 11.66
C ASN A 443 -3.84 28.78 12.17
N LEU A 444 -3.82 27.77 11.31
CA LEU A 444 -4.20 26.38 11.60
C LEU A 444 -3.00 25.44 11.76
N ASN A 445 -1.79 25.99 11.95
CA ASN A 445 -0.61 25.15 12.17
C ASN A 445 -0.82 24.29 13.43
N ILE A 446 -0.92 23.00 13.26
CA ILE A 446 -1.28 22.02 14.28
C ILE A 446 -0.35 22.10 15.50
N ALA A 447 0.94 22.32 15.28
CA ALA A 447 1.93 22.43 16.36
C ALA A 447 1.70 23.61 17.33
N ARG A 448 0.84 24.58 16.96
CA ARG A 448 0.45 25.66 17.87
C ARG A 448 -0.59 25.21 18.90
N TYR A 449 -1.36 24.19 18.59
CA TYR A 449 -2.52 23.75 19.38
C TYR A 449 -2.28 22.41 20.06
N ILE A 450 -1.46 21.57 19.46
CA ILE A 450 -1.09 20.25 19.95
C ILE A 450 0.41 20.23 20.19
N ALA A 451 0.80 20.20 21.47
CA ALA A 451 2.21 20.11 21.83
C ALA A 451 2.79 18.76 21.40
N ALA A 452 3.97 18.79 20.82
CA ALA A 452 4.68 17.57 20.46
C ALA A 452 4.92 16.69 21.71
N LYS A 453 4.70 15.39 21.58
CA LYS A 453 5.10 14.44 22.64
C LYS A 453 6.62 14.54 22.81
N GLN A 454 7.08 14.91 23.99
CA GLN A 454 8.51 14.83 24.28
C GLN A 454 8.92 13.36 24.21
N GLU A 455 9.97 13.06 23.48
CA GLU A 455 10.56 11.71 23.39
C GLU A 455 11.21 11.32 24.73
N SER A 456 10.40 11.06 25.74
CA SER A 456 10.87 10.62 27.07
C SER A 456 10.43 9.20 27.42
N GLU A 457 9.86 8.45 26.49
CA GLU A 457 9.71 7.00 26.68
C GLU A 457 11.03 6.29 26.38
N LYS A 458 12.04 6.57 27.21
CA LYS A 458 13.15 5.62 27.35
C LYS A 458 12.53 4.34 27.89
N ASP A 459 12.85 3.19 27.27
CA ASP A 459 12.61 1.88 27.87
C ASP A 459 13.07 1.94 29.35
N LEU A 460 12.25 1.37 30.25
CA LEU A 460 12.57 1.37 31.68
C LEU A 460 13.98 0.81 31.97
N PHE A 461 14.40 -0.20 31.22
CA PHE A 461 15.74 -0.77 31.32
C PHE A 461 16.81 0.23 30.84
N ALA A 462 16.56 0.94 29.74
CA ALA A 462 17.46 1.98 29.26
C ALA A 462 17.57 3.14 30.27
N LEU A 463 16.47 3.52 30.90
CA LEU A 463 16.46 4.52 31.97
C LEU A 463 17.28 4.03 33.18
N ILE A 464 17.04 2.83 33.66
CA ILE A 464 17.75 2.23 34.80
C ILE A 464 19.26 2.14 34.51
N ASN A 465 19.63 1.67 33.34
CA ASN A 465 21.04 1.54 32.93
C ASN A 465 21.73 2.88 32.78
N SER A 466 21.05 3.91 32.23
CA SER A 466 21.63 5.26 32.06
C SER A 466 21.97 5.92 33.38
N HIS A 467 21.24 5.60 34.44
CA HIS A 467 21.46 6.13 35.82
C HIS A 467 22.19 5.16 36.76
N LYS A 468 22.80 4.10 36.22
CA LYS A 468 23.52 3.05 37.00
C LYS A 468 22.71 2.52 38.17
N ALA A 469 21.40 2.43 38.03
CA ALA A 469 20.42 1.91 39.00
C ALA A 469 20.37 2.62 40.38
N SER A 470 21.16 3.66 40.62
CA SER A 470 21.33 4.26 41.94
C SER A 470 20.57 5.57 42.13
N TYR A 471 20.44 6.37 41.07
CA TYR A 471 19.83 7.72 41.15
C TYR A 471 18.85 7.95 40.01
N LEU A 472 17.64 7.33 40.12
CA LEU A 472 16.58 7.43 39.15
C LEU A 472 15.68 8.65 39.45
N PRO A 473 15.60 9.65 38.57
CA PRO A 473 14.82 10.86 38.83
C PRO A 473 13.33 10.54 39.00
N LYS A 474 12.70 11.09 40.05
CA LYS A 474 11.27 10.84 40.32
C LYS A 474 10.35 11.32 39.21
N ASN A 475 10.72 12.39 38.51
CA ASN A 475 9.96 12.90 37.37
C ASN A 475 9.99 11.95 36.16
N GLU A 476 11.12 11.27 35.90
CA GLU A 476 11.21 10.27 34.82
C GLU A 476 10.42 9.02 35.19
N ILE A 477 10.48 8.56 36.45
CA ILE A 477 9.66 7.42 36.92
C ILE A 477 8.14 7.70 36.87
N LYS A 478 7.73 8.98 36.94
CA LYS A 478 6.31 9.34 36.75
C LYS A 478 5.76 9.00 35.36
N ALA A 479 6.59 8.97 34.32
CA ALA A 479 6.19 8.60 32.98
C ALA A 479 5.61 7.16 32.92
N TYR A 480 6.02 6.31 33.85
CA TYR A 480 5.53 4.92 33.94
C TYR A 480 4.30 4.77 34.85
N ALA A 481 3.67 5.87 35.25
CA ALA A 481 2.48 5.84 36.13
C ALA A 481 1.34 4.94 35.59
N PRO A 482 1.01 4.91 34.31
CA PRO A 482 -0.02 4.00 33.80
C PRO A 482 0.28 2.53 34.10
N TYR A 483 1.51 2.09 33.99
CA TYR A 483 1.91 0.72 34.32
C TYR A 483 1.78 0.46 35.84
N PHE A 484 2.13 1.42 36.69
CA PHE A 484 1.99 1.29 38.12
C PHE A 484 0.54 1.38 38.63
N GLN A 485 -0.39 1.86 37.81
CA GLN A 485 -1.82 1.79 38.11
C GLN A 485 -2.37 0.39 37.94
N VAL A 486 -1.89 -0.33 36.91
CA VAL A 486 -2.25 -1.73 36.64
C VAL A 486 -1.50 -2.67 37.59
N PHE A 487 -0.19 -2.50 37.70
CA PHE A 487 0.68 -3.27 38.59
C PHE A 487 0.95 -2.50 39.88
N LYS A 488 -0.04 -2.47 40.79
CA LYS A 488 -0.06 -1.57 41.96
C LYS A 488 1.11 -1.78 42.92
N GLY A 489 1.59 -3.02 43.07
CA GLY A 489 2.73 -3.37 43.93
C GLY A 489 4.10 -3.13 43.28
N LEU A 490 4.16 -3.12 41.94
CA LEU A 490 5.40 -3.16 41.17
C LEU A 490 6.36 -2.02 41.52
N LYS A 491 5.81 -0.77 41.62
CA LYS A 491 6.65 0.39 41.99
C LYS A 491 7.36 0.23 43.32
N ASN A 492 6.67 -0.27 44.33
CA ASN A 492 7.23 -0.45 45.67
C ASN A 492 8.20 -1.64 45.73
N THR A 493 8.04 -2.60 44.85
CA THR A 493 8.93 -3.76 44.73
C THR A 493 10.23 -3.39 44.03
N LEU A 494 10.16 -2.60 42.98
CA LEU A 494 11.32 -2.19 42.18
C LEU A 494 12.14 -1.09 42.85
N PHE A 495 11.50 -0.09 43.49
CA PHE A 495 12.14 1.14 43.92
C PHE A 495 12.12 1.40 45.44
N LYS A 496 13.19 1.96 45.97
CA LYS A 496 13.27 2.55 47.30
C LYS A 496 13.63 4.03 47.21
N ARG A 497 13.41 4.79 48.28
CA ARG A 497 13.88 6.17 48.35
C ARG A 497 15.42 6.16 48.34
N SER A 498 16.00 7.02 47.51
CA SER A 498 17.43 7.26 47.50
C SER A 498 17.81 8.13 48.72
N ASP A 499 19.06 8.11 49.11
CA ASP A 499 19.71 9.04 50.02
C ASP A 499 19.67 10.48 49.50
N LYS A 500 19.60 10.65 48.17
CA LYS A 500 19.49 11.96 47.52
C LYS A 500 18.03 12.32 47.33
N GLU A 501 17.62 13.52 47.78
CA GLU A 501 16.26 14.03 47.62
C GLU A 501 15.89 14.16 46.12
N GLY A 502 14.67 13.78 45.76
CA GLY A 502 14.20 13.82 44.37
C GLY A 502 14.50 12.58 43.55
N TYR A 503 15.15 11.57 44.11
CA TYR A 503 15.57 10.36 43.40
C TYR A 503 14.98 9.08 44.04
N TYR A 504 14.92 8.02 43.24
CA TYR A 504 14.74 6.64 43.66
C TYR A 504 16.02 5.83 43.45
N ALA A 505 16.21 4.78 44.22
CA ALA A 505 17.19 3.75 43.95
C ALA A 505 16.50 2.40 43.70
N LEU A 506 17.10 1.56 42.86
CA LEU A 506 16.59 0.23 42.62
C LEU A 506 16.77 -0.65 43.87
N LYS A 507 15.82 -1.53 44.14
CA LYS A 507 15.90 -2.51 45.25
C LYS A 507 16.51 -3.83 44.85
N ILE A 508 16.50 -4.15 43.56
CA ILE A 508 16.90 -5.42 42.98
C ILE A 508 17.96 -5.19 41.90
N GLU A 509 18.65 -6.23 41.50
CA GLU A 509 19.58 -6.16 40.37
C GLU A 509 18.81 -6.09 39.06
N CYS A 510 19.34 -5.36 38.08
CA CYS A 510 18.68 -5.10 36.80
C CYS A 510 18.29 -6.41 36.08
N GLU A 511 19.15 -7.43 36.17
CA GLU A 511 18.97 -8.74 35.53
C GLU A 511 17.71 -9.46 36.03
N ASN A 512 17.33 -9.25 37.28
CA ASN A 512 16.19 -9.92 37.92
C ASN A 512 14.84 -9.18 37.72
N ILE A 513 14.81 -7.99 37.11
CA ILE A 513 13.59 -7.18 36.94
C ILE A 513 12.56 -7.92 36.12
N LYS A 514 12.99 -8.49 34.99
CA LYS A 514 12.08 -9.19 34.04
C LYS A 514 11.40 -10.37 34.75
N ASP A 515 12.18 -11.20 35.43
CA ASP A 515 11.66 -12.38 36.12
C ASP A 515 10.71 -11.99 37.26
N LEU A 516 11.06 -10.94 38.01
CA LEU A 516 10.20 -10.44 39.07
C LEU A 516 8.86 -9.91 38.54
N ILE A 517 8.87 -9.20 37.41
CA ILE A 517 7.62 -8.71 36.77
C ILE A 517 6.81 -9.91 36.29
N THR A 518 7.41 -10.81 35.51
CA THR A 518 6.68 -11.95 34.88
C THR A 518 6.12 -12.94 35.89
N GLN A 519 6.77 -13.09 37.05
CA GLN A 519 6.33 -13.98 38.13
C GLN A 519 5.34 -13.31 39.09
N SER A 520 5.14 -12.00 39.01
CA SER A 520 4.20 -11.30 39.90
C SER A 520 2.75 -11.72 39.63
N SER A 521 1.96 -11.84 40.70
CA SER A 521 0.52 -12.15 40.61
C SER A 521 -0.25 -11.12 39.77
N GLU A 522 0.19 -9.87 39.80
CA GLU A 522 -0.40 -8.79 39.03
C GLU A 522 -0.17 -8.96 37.52
N PHE A 523 1.05 -9.37 37.11
CA PHE A 523 1.35 -9.66 35.72
C PHE A 523 0.61 -10.91 35.24
N GLN A 524 0.53 -11.96 36.08
CA GLN A 524 -0.24 -13.16 35.75
C GLN A 524 -1.74 -12.86 35.56
N ALA A 525 -2.31 -11.97 36.39
CA ALA A 525 -3.69 -11.51 36.21
C ALA A 525 -3.87 -10.70 34.93
N PHE A 526 -2.91 -9.81 34.60
CA PHE A 526 -2.92 -9.08 33.35
C PHE A 526 -2.81 -10.04 32.14
N HIS A 527 -1.87 -10.97 32.18
CA HIS A 527 -1.71 -11.98 31.13
C HIS A 527 -2.98 -12.80 30.91
N ALA A 528 -3.63 -13.22 32.00
CA ALA A 528 -4.93 -13.89 31.93
C ALA A 528 -6.02 -13.00 31.29
N SER A 529 -6.01 -11.69 31.57
CA SER A 529 -6.97 -10.77 30.93
C SER A 529 -6.76 -10.65 29.42
N VAL A 530 -5.51 -10.70 28.95
CA VAL A 530 -5.15 -10.74 27.53
C VAL A 530 -5.64 -12.03 26.88
N LEU A 531 -5.36 -13.18 27.49
CA LEU A 531 -5.83 -14.49 26.99
C LEU A 531 -7.36 -14.56 26.93
N ASN A 532 -8.04 -14.08 27.96
CA ASN A 532 -9.51 -13.99 27.97
C ASN A 532 -10.06 -13.07 26.86
N ALA A 533 -9.35 -12.00 26.51
CA ALA A 533 -9.74 -11.15 25.39
C ALA A 533 -9.61 -11.91 24.05
N PHE A 534 -8.55 -12.70 23.86
CA PHE A 534 -8.41 -13.60 22.70
C PHE A 534 -9.51 -14.66 22.65
N ASP A 535 -9.83 -15.31 23.76
CA ASP A 535 -10.88 -16.35 23.82
C ASP A 535 -12.24 -15.77 23.41
N ARG A 536 -12.54 -14.51 23.82
CA ARG A 536 -13.78 -13.81 23.43
C ARG A 536 -13.87 -13.46 21.95
N LEU A 537 -12.77 -13.46 21.20
CA LEU A 537 -12.81 -13.29 19.73
C LEU A 537 -13.54 -14.47 19.05
N ASN A 538 -13.53 -15.63 19.69
CA ASN A 538 -14.19 -16.85 19.22
C ASN A 538 -13.87 -17.19 17.76
N LEU A 539 -12.57 -17.15 17.44
CA LEU A 539 -12.08 -17.32 16.06
C LEU A 539 -12.40 -18.71 15.50
N PHE A 540 -12.30 -19.77 16.33
CA PHE A 540 -12.58 -21.12 15.88
C PHE A 540 -14.01 -21.28 15.37
N GLU A 541 -15.01 -20.78 16.11
CA GLU A 541 -16.39 -20.82 15.68
C GLU A 541 -16.61 -20.00 14.40
N THR A 542 -15.92 -18.85 14.28
CA THR A 542 -15.98 -18.02 13.07
C THR A 542 -15.48 -18.79 11.85
N PHE A 543 -14.42 -19.59 11.99
CA PHE A 543 -13.84 -20.36 10.88
C PHE A 543 -14.58 -21.68 10.61
N ASP A 544 -15.13 -22.34 11.63
CA ASP A 544 -15.89 -23.60 11.46
C ASP A 544 -17.16 -23.43 10.62
N HIS A 545 -17.69 -22.21 10.54
CA HIS A 545 -18.91 -21.89 9.79
C HIS A 545 -18.66 -21.20 8.45
N LEU A 546 -17.41 -21.18 7.96
CA LEU A 546 -17.12 -20.61 6.65
C LEU A 546 -17.64 -21.53 5.54
N GLU A 547 -18.49 -20.98 4.68
CA GLU A 547 -18.99 -21.64 3.48
C GLU A 547 -18.28 -21.09 2.23
N PRO A 548 -18.14 -21.89 1.14
CA PRO A 548 -17.65 -21.37 -0.13
C PRO A 548 -18.43 -20.13 -0.57
N GLY A 549 -17.73 -19.14 -1.12
CA GLY A 549 -18.34 -17.87 -1.50
C GLY A 549 -18.27 -16.77 -0.43
N PHE A 550 -17.69 -17.04 0.75
CA PHE A 550 -17.41 -15.96 1.71
C PHE A 550 -16.42 -14.93 1.15
N ASN A 551 -16.56 -13.67 1.56
CA ASN A 551 -15.61 -12.63 1.17
C ASN A 551 -14.48 -12.51 2.20
N PRO A 552 -13.21 -12.82 1.83
CA PRO A 552 -12.07 -12.73 2.74
C PRO A 552 -11.84 -11.34 3.33
N LYS A 553 -12.09 -10.27 2.55
CA LYS A 553 -11.94 -8.88 3.01
C LYS A 553 -12.94 -8.55 4.10
N THR A 554 -14.20 -8.88 3.90
CA THR A 554 -15.26 -8.67 4.90
C THR A 554 -15.00 -9.49 6.16
N LEU A 555 -14.50 -10.70 6.02
CA LEU A 555 -14.19 -11.57 7.15
C LEU A 555 -13.07 -10.98 8.02
N ILE A 556 -11.94 -10.56 7.42
CA ILE A 556 -10.85 -9.96 8.20
C ILE A 556 -11.25 -8.65 8.85
N GLU A 557 -12.08 -7.83 8.20
CA GLU A 557 -12.61 -6.60 8.79
C GLU A 557 -13.51 -6.88 9.99
N SER A 558 -14.35 -7.90 9.91
CA SER A 558 -15.19 -8.36 11.03
C SER A 558 -14.34 -8.83 12.21
N VAL A 559 -13.32 -9.67 11.95
CA VAL A 559 -12.38 -10.14 12.98
C VAL A 559 -11.65 -8.95 13.63
N CYS A 560 -11.12 -8.05 12.82
CA CYS A 560 -10.39 -6.88 13.31
C CYS A 560 -11.27 -5.91 14.10
N SER A 561 -12.52 -5.76 13.74
CA SER A 561 -13.51 -4.99 14.52
C SER A 561 -13.76 -5.60 15.90
N LYS A 562 -13.85 -6.93 15.99
CA LYS A 562 -13.92 -7.65 17.27
C LYS A 562 -12.65 -7.43 18.11
N VAL A 563 -11.48 -7.48 17.47
CA VAL A 563 -10.18 -7.22 18.13
C VAL A 563 -10.18 -5.83 18.77
N LEU A 564 -10.50 -4.78 18.03
CA LEU A 564 -10.54 -3.41 18.55
C LEU A 564 -11.47 -3.29 19.77
N LYS A 565 -12.65 -3.92 19.71
CA LYS A 565 -13.65 -3.90 20.79
C LYS A 565 -13.20 -4.65 22.05
N GLU A 566 -12.63 -5.85 21.90
CA GLU A 566 -12.24 -6.67 23.04
C GLU A 566 -10.96 -6.16 23.71
N PHE A 567 -10.00 -5.68 22.91
CA PHE A 567 -8.74 -5.15 23.42
C PHE A 567 -8.82 -3.69 23.92
N GLU A 568 -9.90 -2.96 23.62
CA GLU A 568 -10.16 -1.67 24.27
C GLU A 568 -10.34 -1.80 25.79
N LYS A 569 -10.74 -2.98 26.27
CA LYS A 569 -10.94 -3.29 27.68
C LYS A 569 -9.67 -3.73 28.41
N VAL A 570 -8.59 -3.94 27.68
CA VAL A 570 -7.29 -4.38 28.22
C VAL A 570 -6.42 -3.15 28.46
N GLU A 571 -6.23 -2.81 29.73
CA GLU A 571 -5.42 -1.64 30.10
C GLU A 571 -3.95 -1.82 29.64
N ILE A 572 -3.27 -0.71 29.38
CA ILE A 572 -1.87 -0.59 28.94
C ILE A 572 -1.50 -1.27 27.60
N LEU A 573 -2.36 -2.10 27.04
CA LEU A 573 -2.14 -2.68 25.73
C LEU A 573 -2.76 -1.77 24.66
N ASP A 574 -1.96 -1.41 23.64
CA ASP A 574 -2.45 -0.64 22.51
C ASP A 574 -3.32 -1.52 21.59
N LYS A 575 -4.64 -1.26 21.61
CA LYS A 575 -5.58 -2.00 20.76
C LYS A 575 -5.27 -1.89 19.27
N TYR A 576 -4.69 -0.77 18.83
CA TYR A 576 -4.32 -0.57 17.43
C TYR A 576 -3.06 -1.38 17.06
N GLY A 577 -2.12 -1.53 18.00
CA GLY A 577 -1.00 -2.43 17.82
C GLY A 577 -1.44 -3.89 17.67
N VAL A 578 -2.40 -4.34 18.49
CA VAL A 578 -2.98 -5.69 18.36
C VAL A 578 -3.72 -5.85 17.02
N TYR A 579 -4.53 -4.86 16.64
CA TYR A 579 -5.19 -4.82 15.34
C TYR A 579 -4.20 -4.98 14.18
N GLN A 580 -3.06 -4.27 14.22
CA GLN A 580 -2.03 -4.38 13.18
C GLN A 580 -1.42 -5.78 13.10
N LEU A 581 -1.16 -6.44 14.26
CA LEU A 581 -0.65 -7.80 14.26
C LEU A 581 -1.59 -8.79 13.53
N PHE A 582 -2.90 -8.63 13.70
CA PHE A 582 -3.88 -9.44 12.97
C PHE A 582 -3.87 -9.15 11.47
N LYS A 583 -3.78 -7.87 11.10
CA LYS A 583 -3.71 -7.45 9.69
C LYS A 583 -2.41 -7.93 9.02
N ASP A 584 -1.27 -7.79 9.69
CA ASP A 584 0.01 -8.27 9.19
C ASP A 584 -0.03 -9.79 8.98
N TYR A 585 -0.55 -10.54 9.97
CA TYR A 585 -0.68 -11.99 9.84
C TYR A 585 -1.62 -12.41 8.71
N TYR A 586 -2.73 -11.69 8.51
CA TYR A 586 -3.60 -11.91 7.37
C TYR A 586 -2.88 -11.65 6.06
N ASN A 587 -2.25 -10.51 5.91
CA ASN A 587 -1.60 -10.09 4.66
C ASN A 587 -0.40 -10.97 4.28
N GLU A 588 0.37 -11.44 5.28
CA GLU A 588 1.58 -12.21 5.04
C GLU A 588 1.32 -13.73 4.94
N VAL A 589 0.30 -14.24 5.63
CA VAL A 589 0.11 -15.69 5.80
C VAL A 589 -1.24 -16.17 5.28
N LEU A 590 -2.34 -15.49 5.61
CA LEU A 590 -3.68 -16.03 5.41
C LEU A 590 -4.36 -15.56 4.12
N GLN A 591 -3.90 -14.48 3.50
CA GLN A 591 -4.60 -13.84 2.38
C GLN A 591 -4.82 -14.79 1.21
N ASP A 592 -3.77 -15.48 0.77
CA ASP A 592 -3.84 -16.43 -0.34
C ASP A 592 -4.69 -17.66 0.03
N ASP A 593 -4.55 -18.14 1.27
CA ASP A 593 -5.30 -19.31 1.75
C ASP A 593 -6.80 -19.03 1.85
N TRP A 594 -7.17 -17.88 2.42
CA TRP A 594 -8.58 -17.48 2.51
C TRP A 594 -9.18 -17.21 1.15
N PHE A 595 -8.40 -16.66 0.23
CA PHE A 595 -8.82 -16.48 -1.15
C PHE A 595 -9.13 -17.82 -1.82
N LEU A 596 -8.26 -18.82 -1.70
CA LEU A 596 -8.49 -20.16 -2.24
C LEU A 596 -9.71 -20.86 -1.59
N LEU A 597 -9.85 -20.74 -0.26
CA LEU A 597 -10.97 -21.30 0.49
C LEU A 597 -12.31 -20.64 0.12
N SER A 598 -12.31 -19.38 -0.29
CA SER A 598 -13.54 -18.71 -0.73
C SER A 598 -14.12 -19.28 -2.02
N PHE A 599 -13.29 -19.88 -2.87
CA PHE A 599 -13.73 -20.56 -4.11
C PHE A 599 -14.05 -22.03 -3.90
N ASN A 600 -13.33 -22.69 -3.00
CA ASN A 600 -13.36 -24.11 -2.78
C ASN A 600 -13.73 -24.38 -1.30
N ASP A 601 -14.22 -25.60 -1.02
CA ASP A 601 -14.37 -26.03 0.36
C ASP A 601 -13.01 -26.46 0.97
N PHE A 602 -12.98 -26.74 2.28
CA PHE A 602 -11.79 -27.29 2.95
C PHE A 602 -11.34 -28.66 2.40
N LEU A 603 -12.20 -29.37 1.65
CA LEU A 603 -11.83 -30.63 1.01
C LEU A 603 -10.80 -30.43 -0.09
N SER A 604 -10.79 -29.27 -0.74
CA SER A 604 -9.79 -28.88 -1.74
C SER A 604 -8.38 -28.73 -1.15
N ALA A 605 -8.25 -28.59 0.17
CA ALA A 605 -6.94 -28.59 0.85
C ALA A 605 -6.14 -29.90 0.61
N LYS A 606 -6.80 -30.98 0.21
CA LYS A 606 -6.17 -32.26 -0.14
C LYS A 606 -5.66 -32.31 -1.58
N GLU A 607 -6.09 -31.38 -2.43
CA GLU A 607 -5.70 -31.35 -3.82
C GLU A 607 -4.29 -30.76 -3.97
N LEU A 608 -3.48 -31.44 -4.77
CA LEU A 608 -2.13 -30.99 -5.10
C LEU A 608 -2.16 -30.35 -6.49
N ARG A 609 -1.72 -29.10 -6.58
CA ARG A 609 -1.58 -28.40 -7.86
C ARG A 609 -0.35 -28.91 -8.61
N LYS A 610 -0.54 -29.35 -9.84
CA LYS A 610 0.54 -29.78 -10.73
C LYS A 610 1.32 -28.56 -11.19
N LEU A 611 2.65 -28.56 -11.02
CA LEU A 611 3.53 -27.53 -11.56
C LEU A 611 3.92 -27.85 -12.99
N ASN A 612 3.81 -26.87 -13.87
CA ASN A 612 4.27 -26.95 -15.25
C ASN A 612 5.72 -26.43 -15.34
N PRO A 613 6.65 -27.18 -15.96
CA PRO A 613 8.01 -26.71 -16.15
C PRO A 613 8.05 -25.54 -17.12
N LEU A 614 8.83 -24.51 -16.80
CA LEU A 614 9.19 -23.47 -17.75
C LEU A 614 9.96 -24.12 -18.91
N LYS A 615 9.49 -23.94 -20.14
CA LYS A 615 10.16 -24.46 -21.33
C LYS A 615 11.42 -23.64 -21.62
N ASP A 616 12.51 -23.95 -20.94
CA ASP A 616 13.84 -23.46 -21.35
C ASP A 616 14.51 -24.51 -22.26
N LYS A 617 14.90 -24.06 -23.45
CA LYS A 617 15.50 -24.93 -24.45
C LYS A 617 16.88 -25.49 -24.06
N ASN A 618 17.49 -25.02 -22.98
CA ASN A 618 18.90 -25.26 -22.71
C ASN A 618 19.30 -25.88 -21.36
N LYS A 619 18.42 -26.11 -20.40
CA LYS A 619 18.79 -26.79 -19.13
C LYS A 619 17.57 -27.23 -18.31
N LYS A 620 17.79 -28.13 -17.32
CA LYS A 620 16.90 -28.64 -16.27
C LYS A 620 15.62 -27.84 -16.10
N ALA A 621 14.47 -28.51 -16.11
CA ALA A 621 13.16 -27.89 -15.90
C ALA A 621 13.20 -26.95 -14.68
N ASN A 622 13.17 -25.65 -14.93
CA ASN A 622 12.97 -24.65 -13.90
C ASN A 622 11.47 -24.47 -13.71
N TYR A 623 11.04 -24.38 -12.47
CA TYR A 623 9.67 -24.06 -12.08
C TYR A 623 9.67 -22.66 -11.46
N LEU A 624 8.58 -21.91 -11.66
CA LEU A 624 8.40 -20.61 -11.02
C LEU A 624 8.31 -20.71 -9.49
N GLU A 625 7.90 -21.88 -8.99
CA GLU A 625 7.76 -22.16 -7.57
C GLU A 625 8.52 -23.44 -7.20
N GLU A 626 9.06 -23.50 -6.00
CA GLU A 626 9.63 -24.74 -5.48
C GLU A 626 8.54 -25.78 -5.24
N PRO A 627 8.69 -27.00 -5.77
CA PRO A 627 7.73 -28.07 -5.56
C PRO A 627 7.77 -28.58 -4.12
N ASP A 628 6.61 -28.86 -3.55
CA ASP A 628 6.51 -29.53 -2.24
C ASP A 628 6.61 -31.06 -2.38
N PHE A 629 6.09 -31.63 -3.46
CA PHE A 629 6.02 -33.07 -3.69
C PHE A 629 6.42 -33.44 -5.11
N VAL A 630 7.06 -34.60 -5.25
CA VAL A 630 7.36 -35.22 -6.54
C VAL A 630 6.73 -36.60 -6.58
N ILE A 631 5.67 -36.76 -7.38
CA ILE A 631 4.94 -38.02 -7.52
C ILE A 631 5.08 -38.48 -8.97
N GLN A 632 5.63 -39.67 -9.18
CA GLN A 632 5.83 -40.26 -10.50
C GLN A 632 6.51 -39.29 -11.51
N LYS A 633 7.55 -38.61 -11.10
CA LYS A 633 8.31 -37.59 -11.86
C LYS A 633 7.49 -36.33 -12.24
N THR A 634 6.33 -36.15 -11.68
CA THR A 634 5.54 -34.93 -11.81
C THR A 634 5.68 -34.15 -10.51
N TYR A 635 5.83 -32.84 -10.64
CA TYR A 635 6.04 -31.91 -9.54
C TYR A 635 4.72 -31.30 -9.13
N TYR A 636 4.48 -31.20 -7.82
CA TYR A 636 3.24 -30.71 -7.24
C TYR A 636 3.51 -29.73 -6.12
N LYS A 637 2.59 -28.79 -5.94
CA LYS A 637 2.52 -27.82 -4.85
C LYS A 637 1.26 -28.07 -4.02
N SER A 638 1.40 -28.01 -2.70
CA SER A 638 0.25 -27.96 -1.77
C SER A 638 -0.03 -26.48 -1.44
N ASP A 639 -1.15 -25.97 -1.91
CA ASP A 639 -1.45 -24.55 -1.78
C ASP A 639 -2.04 -24.16 -0.43
N LEU A 640 -2.76 -25.08 0.24
CA LEU A 640 -3.46 -24.82 1.51
C LEU A 640 -2.80 -25.46 2.75
N ILE A 641 -2.00 -26.49 2.56
CA ILE A 641 -1.29 -27.14 3.68
C ILE A 641 0.21 -27.03 3.40
N PRO A 642 0.88 -26.01 3.93
CA PRO A 642 2.31 -25.83 3.71
C PRO A 642 3.12 -27.03 4.23
N LYS A 643 4.11 -27.44 3.45
CA LYS A 643 5.03 -28.53 3.79
C LYS A 643 5.64 -28.39 5.19
N ASN A 644 5.89 -27.15 5.62
CA ASN A 644 6.45 -26.88 6.95
C ASN A 644 5.51 -27.23 8.09
N LEU A 645 4.20 -27.06 7.96
CA LEU A 645 3.22 -27.48 8.96
C LEU A 645 3.21 -29.01 9.10
N ILE A 646 3.30 -29.74 7.98
CA ILE A 646 3.39 -31.20 8.00
C ILE A 646 4.69 -31.66 8.71
N LYS A 647 5.82 -31.00 8.38
CA LYS A 647 7.10 -31.26 9.04
C LYS A 647 7.03 -31.02 10.55
N GLN A 648 6.51 -29.86 10.97
CA GLN A 648 6.38 -29.50 12.38
C GLN A 648 5.46 -30.46 13.15
N ARG A 649 4.35 -30.88 12.53
CA ARG A 649 3.36 -31.72 13.20
C ARG A 649 3.77 -33.18 13.33
N PHE A 650 4.41 -33.75 12.30
CA PHE A 650 4.65 -35.18 12.19
C PHE A 650 6.13 -35.55 12.20
N PHE A 651 7.06 -34.61 11.96
CA PHE A 651 8.49 -34.83 11.79
C PHE A 651 9.32 -33.80 12.54
N GLU A 652 8.87 -33.37 13.72
CA GLU A 652 9.52 -32.29 14.48
C GLU A 652 10.98 -32.61 14.85
N LYS A 653 11.27 -33.87 15.23
CA LYS A 653 12.63 -34.31 15.63
C LYS A 653 13.57 -34.30 14.41
N GLU A 654 13.11 -34.88 13.32
CA GLU A 654 13.85 -34.98 12.07
C GLU A 654 14.05 -33.59 11.44
N ALA A 655 13.06 -32.70 11.55
CA ALA A 655 13.16 -31.32 11.07
C ALA A 655 14.22 -30.53 11.86
N LYS A 656 14.27 -30.65 13.18
CA LYS A 656 15.29 -30.00 14.02
C LYS A 656 16.71 -30.58 13.77
N GLU A 657 16.82 -31.87 13.49
CA GLU A 657 18.10 -32.46 13.12
C GLU A 657 18.57 -32.01 11.75
N LEU A 658 17.65 -31.92 10.78
CA LEU A 658 17.93 -31.39 9.43
C LEU A 658 18.38 -29.92 9.49
N GLU A 659 17.67 -29.07 10.20
CA GLU A 659 18.00 -27.66 10.41
C GLU A 659 19.40 -27.51 11.04
N LYS A 660 19.71 -28.34 12.05
CA LYS A 660 21.05 -28.35 12.67
C LYS A 660 22.14 -28.74 11.66
N LEU A 661 21.86 -29.72 10.78
CA LEU A 661 22.81 -30.15 9.75
C LEU A 661 22.96 -29.09 8.65
N GLU A 662 21.87 -28.45 8.25
CA GLU A 662 21.87 -27.34 7.27
C GLU A 662 22.66 -26.14 7.81
N ASN A 663 22.45 -25.75 9.07
CA ASN A 663 23.21 -24.67 9.71
C ASN A 663 24.69 -25.01 9.82
N ALA A 664 25.05 -26.26 10.17
CA ALA A 664 26.43 -26.70 10.20
C ALA A 664 27.07 -26.77 8.81
N LEU A 665 26.29 -27.08 7.78
CA LEU A 665 26.75 -27.05 6.39
C LEU A 665 27.00 -25.61 5.94
N ASN A 666 26.06 -24.69 6.18
CA ASN A 666 26.21 -23.28 5.84
C ASN A 666 27.40 -22.63 6.55
N GLU A 667 27.64 -22.98 7.82
CA GLU A 667 28.82 -22.53 8.56
C GLU A 667 30.12 -23.05 7.92
N LYS A 668 30.14 -24.31 7.50
CA LYS A 668 31.28 -24.88 6.80
C LYS A 668 31.47 -24.35 5.39
N GLU A 669 30.42 -24.01 4.69
CA GLU A 669 30.49 -23.36 3.40
C GLU A 669 31.04 -21.93 3.55
N ALA A 670 30.60 -21.18 4.54
CA ALA A 670 31.13 -19.84 4.86
C ALA A 670 32.63 -19.90 5.27
N ASP A 671 33.01 -20.82 6.18
CA ASP A 671 34.40 -21.07 6.54
C ASP A 671 35.28 -21.40 5.31
N PHE A 672 34.68 -22.13 4.36
CA PHE A 672 35.37 -22.52 3.13
C PHE A 672 35.53 -21.39 2.13
N GLU A 673 34.50 -20.55 1.99
CA GLU A 673 34.57 -19.33 1.16
C GLU A 673 35.58 -18.32 1.73
N GLU A 674 35.56 -18.10 3.05
CA GLU A 674 36.56 -17.26 3.75
C GLU A 674 37.96 -17.78 3.54
N PHE A 675 38.15 -19.11 3.68
CA PHE A 675 39.44 -19.75 3.44
C PHE A 675 39.94 -19.60 1.98
N ILE A 676 39.02 -19.70 0.99
CA ILE A 676 39.36 -19.46 -0.41
C ILE A 676 39.77 -18.00 -0.63
N GLU A 677 39.01 -17.05 -0.08
CA GLU A 677 39.26 -15.62 -0.22
C GLU A 677 40.61 -15.23 0.40
N GLU A 678 40.90 -15.71 1.62
CA GLU A 678 42.15 -15.47 2.32
C GLU A 678 43.38 -15.99 1.54
N HIS A 679 43.24 -17.14 0.88
CA HIS A 679 44.34 -17.81 0.16
C HIS A 679 44.38 -17.58 -1.35
N SER A 680 43.48 -16.77 -1.91
CA SER A 680 43.44 -16.39 -3.34
C SER A 680 44.27 -15.14 -3.67
N SER A 681 44.85 -14.45 -2.65
CA SER A 681 45.76 -13.30 -2.84
C SER A 681 47.10 -13.71 -3.45
N GLU A 682 47.89 -12.72 -3.94
CA GLU A 682 49.22 -12.95 -4.58
C GLU A 682 50.19 -13.77 -3.70
N GLU A 683 50.07 -13.74 -2.37
CA GLU A 683 50.87 -14.54 -1.43
C GLU A 683 50.14 -15.81 -0.98
N GLY A 684 48.91 -16.04 -1.45
CA GLY A 684 48.04 -17.14 -1.02
C GLY A 684 48.35 -18.47 -1.72
N LEU A 685 47.94 -19.54 -1.07
CA LEU A 685 48.16 -20.93 -1.56
C LEU A 685 47.45 -21.25 -2.88
N PHE A 686 46.45 -20.46 -3.27
CA PHE A 686 45.58 -20.66 -4.43
C PHE A 686 45.81 -19.63 -5.55
N TYR A 687 46.82 -18.79 -5.43
CA TYR A 687 47.16 -17.82 -6.47
C TYR A 687 47.35 -18.52 -7.83
N GLU A 688 46.66 -18.03 -8.87
CA GLU A 688 46.60 -18.62 -10.24
C GLU A 688 45.84 -19.94 -10.38
N LEU A 689 45.27 -20.52 -9.31
CA LEU A 689 44.44 -21.71 -9.43
C LEU A 689 42.97 -21.34 -9.57
N LYS A 690 42.33 -21.69 -10.67
CA LYS A 690 40.88 -21.66 -10.78
C LYS A 690 40.31 -22.80 -9.93
N ILE A 691 40.08 -22.55 -8.65
CA ILE A 691 39.49 -23.54 -7.75
C ILE A 691 38.00 -23.53 -7.98
N ASN A 692 37.51 -24.70 -8.38
CA ASN A 692 36.07 -24.90 -8.41
C ASN A 692 35.81 -26.12 -7.53
N GLU A 693 34.71 -26.02 -6.76
CA GLU A 693 34.28 -27.04 -5.80
C GLU A 693 34.22 -28.46 -6.40
N SER A 694 33.87 -28.59 -7.68
CA SER A 694 33.82 -29.86 -8.38
C SER A 694 35.21 -30.49 -8.59
N VAL A 695 36.25 -29.70 -8.73
CA VAL A 695 37.64 -30.16 -8.85
C VAL A 695 38.14 -30.64 -7.51
N LEU A 696 37.90 -29.89 -6.43
CA LEU A 696 38.26 -30.30 -5.07
C LEU A 696 37.54 -31.56 -4.62
N LYS A 697 36.24 -31.68 -4.88
CA LYS A 697 35.46 -32.90 -4.60
C LYS A 697 35.98 -34.11 -5.38
N LYS A 698 36.38 -33.93 -6.62
CA LYS A 698 36.95 -34.99 -7.48
C LYS A 698 38.31 -35.45 -6.95
N GLU A 699 39.18 -34.51 -6.60
CA GLU A 699 40.51 -34.81 -6.05
C GLU A 699 40.45 -35.47 -4.67
N LEU A 700 39.53 -35.00 -3.78
CA LEU A 700 39.30 -35.62 -2.48
C LEU A 700 38.76 -37.06 -2.60
N LYS A 701 37.96 -37.35 -3.65
CA LYS A 701 37.44 -38.69 -3.92
C LYS A 701 38.51 -39.63 -4.48
N ASN A 702 39.50 -39.08 -5.19
CA ASN A 702 40.61 -39.82 -5.78
C ASN A 702 41.75 -40.07 -4.77
N ALA A 703 41.78 -39.41 -3.64
CA ALA A 703 42.77 -39.62 -2.59
C ALA A 703 42.57 -41.00 -1.95
N THR A 704 43.42 -41.93 -2.22
CA THR A 704 43.31 -43.34 -1.77
C THR A 704 43.94 -43.59 -0.43
N ASP A 705 44.79 -42.68 0.08
CA ASP A 705 45.52 -42.88 1.32
C ASP A 705 44.99 -41.97 2.47
N LEU A 706 44.84 -42.51 3.69
CA LEU A 706 44.35 -41.78 4.85
C LEU A 706 45.37 -40.73 5.37
N GLU A 707 46.68 -40.95 5.12
CA GLU A 707 47.72 -39.98 5.48
C GLU A 707 47.72 -38.77 4.53
N ASP A 708 47.47 -38.97 3.22
CA ASP A 708 47.28 -37.89 2.28
C ASP A 708 46.06 -37.04 2.59
N LYS A 709 45.03 -37.60 3.14
CA LYS A 709 43.83 -36.87 3.56
C LYS A 709 44.04 -36.02 4.84
N ARG A 710 45.03 -36.32 5.65
CA ARG A 710 45.35 -35.61 6.89
C ARG A 710 46.42 -34.56 6.81
N ASN A 711 47.25 -34.60 5.74
CA ASN A 711 48.36 -33.67 5.56
C ASN A 711 47.96 -32.53 4.61
N PRO A 712 47.83 -31.29 5.06
CA PRO A 712 47.43 -30.16 4.22
C PRO A 712 48.36 -29.95 3.06
N LYS A 713 49.68 -30.15 3.19
CA LYS A 713 50.68 -30.02 2.12
C LYS A 713 50.51 -31.03 0.99
N ASN A 714 50.06 -32.23 1.27
CA ASN A 714 49.79 -33.27 0.27
C ASN A 714 48.45 -33.01 -0.45
N ARG A 715 47.44 -32.40 0.25
CA ARG A 715 46.21 -31.97 -0.39
C ARG A 715 46.49 -30.93 -1.51
N PHE A 716 47.46 -30.06 -1.30
CA PHE A 716 47.86 -29.05 -2.30
C PHE A 716 48.64 -29.63 -3.47
N ARG A 717 49.38 -30.73 -3.26
CA ARG A 717 50.09 -31.42 -4.37
C ARG A 717 49.09 -32.10 -5.32
N ILE A 718 48.02 -32.65 -4.78
CA ILE A 718 46.92 -33.26 -5.55
C ILE A 718 46.12 -32.18 -6.30
N ALA A 719 45.93 -30.97 -5.74
CA ALA A 719 45.27 -29.88 -6.42
C ALA A 719 46.10 -29.24 -7.55
N ARG A 720 47.46 -29.49 -7.62
CA ARG A 720 48.34 -29.01 -8.66
C ARG A 720 48.56 -30.03 -9.79
N SER A 721 48.27 -31.32 -9.61
CA SER A 721 48.26 -32.36 -10.67
C SER A 721 46.88 -32.45 -11.32
#